data_ebcc6e4183978adbfa6f720123258ca7
#
_entry.id   ebcc6e4183978adbfa6f720123258ca7
#
_cell.length_a   1.000
_cell.length_b   1.000
_cell.length_c   1.000
_cell.angle_alpha   90.00
_cell.angle_beta   90.00
_cell.angle_gamma   90.00
#
_symmetry.space_group_name_H-M   'P 1'
#
loop_
_entity.id
_entity.type
_entity.pdbx_description
1 polymer ?
#
loop_
_entity_poly.entity_id
_entity_poly.type
_entity_poly.pdbx_seq_one_letter_code
_entity_poly.pdbx_strand_id
1 'polypeptide(L)'
;MFSTDYYFKNVDNLIKQVNSLNKNKDALKTLETRVDLLILCMTFIEKCQNDFIEYKKEMSKSESPRDVINSDFQISQYANRLYLASLKVIELFIKFPTVLDKNGVSTEKRISFLTLSRKMLNVSARWDIERFINVYEFDLPEESKAFPKRKPLLQDVIFYANRMNATKLGINFEDGIMPRRIIFAVQPNSGKSFVVNVYSVLALIMHLLYFNTSGILRLSNNGTNACGFSDQIKAMIENDKIIAVFPELKKYFSSGKPKILEKTPSDEWKLQDLDPRIRASHFARGRDSAINSVRIFVLLAIDDLSDGFEQMNNDEAHKAMTEKFYVDMKNRKEGGNIPDFIVGTMFNEFDIQNTMISKLERTGNLITDPQNDNIQYTKDYSTVVIRIDCYDKKGRSIAPELISTEELRDVQESMKPYQFDLVYRQIRSSREPRIFDWGVLKTYKKLPKTLSNTSIAVLDPTRKSGNDYFSMPCFVLDTESNDFFFTDCIYTQKSLGKVSDPNNVFLKRVVNFIIDNRITQFTLENNTSNTLGAFIEDELKRNGYNNCKIEELFSASKKGRESKLQRILSQEAAIINNIRFPDKSILRPLTEMSQFMEHFTRFDSKENIGKKSNPDDAPDSVAMFSDKYLFNRANRLAGVVGVQKSKLWRKIL
;
A
#
# COMPACT_ATOMS: atom_id res chain seq x y z
N MET A 1 -26.43 36.96 -7.55
CA MET A 1 -25.54 36.45 -8.61
C MET A 1 -24.12 36.96 -8.37
N PHE A 2 -23.24 36.21 -7.77
CA PHE A 2 -21.87 36.63 -7.51
C PHE A 2 -21.11 36.58 -8.83
N SER A 3 -20.77 37.71 -9.41
CA SER A 3 -19.78 37.84 -10.47
C SER A 3 -18.40 37.67 -9.81
N THR A 4 -18.04 36.43 -9.56
CA THR A 4 -16.84 36.01 -8.83
C THR A 4 -15.54 36.48 -9.51
N ASP A 5 -15.50 36.53 -10.83
CA ASP A 5 -14.27 36.78 -11.60
C ASP A 5 -13.68 38.18 -11.42
N TYR A 6 -14.49 39.23 -11.29
CA TYR A 6 -14.00 40.61 -11.15
C TYR A 6 -13.28 40.83 -9.79
N TYR A 7 -13.87 40.31 -8.72
CA TYR A 7 -13.34 40.52 -7.37
C TYR A 7 -12.10 39.66 -7.12
N PHE A 8 -12.09 38.45 -7.63
CA PHE A 8 -10.94 37.54 -7.43
C PHE A 8 -9.70 37.94 -8.22
N LYS A 9 -9.86 38.52 -9.41
CA LYS A 9 -8.75 39.05 -10.21
C LYS A 9 -7.96 40.17 -9.46
N ASN A 10 -8.65 40.98 -8.70
CA ASN A 10 -8.03 42.02 -7.86
C ASN A 10 -7.28 41.41 -6.67
N VAL A 11 -7.80 40.36 -6.04
CA VAL A 11 -7.12 39.63 -4.96
C VAL A 11 -5.84 38.98 -5.48
N ASP A 12 -5.84 38.34 -6.65
CA ASP A 12 -4.66 37.74 -7.25
C ASP A 12 -3.55 38.75 -7.54
N ASN A 13 -3.92 39.94 -8.05
CA ASN A 13 -2.95 41.01 -8.27
C ASN A 13 -2.33 41.50 -6.95
N LEU A 14 -3.10 41.57 -5.90
CA LEU A 14 -2.66 42.00 -4.58
C LEU A 14 -1.73 40.96 -3.95
N ILE A 15 -2.06 39.67 -4.05
CA ILE A 15 -1.22 38.57 -3.58
C ILE A 15 0.14 38.57 -4.33
N LYS A 16 0.15 38.83 -5.63
CA LYS A 16 1.39 39.01 -6.40
C LYS A 16 2.22 40.17 -5.89
N GLN A 17 1.60 41.32 -5.58
CA GLN A 17 2.30 42.49 -5.01
C GLN A 17 2.88 42.18 -3.61
N VAL A 18 2.13 41.51 -2.73
CA VAL A 18 2.63 41.09 -1.40
C VAL A 18 3.78 40.08 -1.52
N ASN A 19 3.70 39.12 -2.45
CA ASN A 19 4.77 38.16 -2.68
C ASN A 19 6.05 38.80 -3.24
N SER A 20 5.93 39.91 -3.94
CA SER A 20 7.10 40.70 -4.42
C SER A 20 7.79 41.49 -3.29
N LEU A 21 7.15 41.71 -2.15
CA LEU A 21 7.67 42.42 -0.98
C LEU A 21 8.95 41.86 -0.38
N ASN A 22 9.09 40.52 -0.44
CA ASN A 22 10.27 39.86 0.17
C ASN A 22 11.59 40.04 -0.62
N LYS A 23 11.54 40.69 -1.79
CA LYS A 23 12.72 40.84 -2.65
C LYS A 23 13.36 42.24 -2.64
N ASN A 24 12.77 43.24 -1.96
CA ASN A 24 13.21 44.61 -2.09
C ASN A 24 13.25 45.40 -0.77
N LYS A 25 14.40 46.07 -0.44
CA LYS A 25 14.54 46.92 0.75
C LYS A 25 13.58 48.13 0.78
N ASP A 26 13.13 48.58 -0.37
CA ASP A 26 12.11 49.65 -0.48
C ASP A 26 10.68 49.18 -0.10
N ALA A 27 10.52 47.90 0.13
CA ALA A 27 9.26 47.31 0.53
C ALA A 27 8.70 47.79 1.88
N LEU A 28 9.58 48.25 2.75
CA LEU A 28 9.19 48.78 4.08
C LEU A 28 8.49 50.14 3.99
N LYS A 29 8.79 50.98 2.98
CA LYS A 29 8.17 52.30 2.77
C LYS A 29 6.69 52.24 2.37
N THR A 30 6.23 51.08 1.89
CA THR A 30 4.86 50.85 1.44
C THR A 30 4.10 49.88 2.34
N LEU A 31 4.63 49.54 3.49
CA LEU A 31 4.09 48.53 4.38
C LEU A 31 2.65 48.85 4.85
N GLU A 32 2.38 50.11 5.23
CA GLU A 32 1.05 50.55 5.67
C GLU A 32 0.01 50.34 4.58
N THR A 33 0.23 50.86 3.38
CA THR A 33 -0.70 50.69 2.25
C THR A 33 -0.99 49.23 1.95
N ARG A 34 -0.01 48.34 2.10
CA ARG A 34 -0.13 46.91 1.85
C ARG A 34 -0.89 46.18 2.94
N VAL A 35 -0.68 46.56 4.21
CA VAL A 35 -1.47 46.08 5.34
C VAL A 35 -2.93 46.48 5.15
N ASP A 36 -3.21 47.72 4.75
CA ASP A 36 -4.58 48.21 4.50
C ASP A 36 -5.26 47.44 3.35
N LEU A 37 -4.56 47.21 2.28
CA LEU A 37 -5.07 46.45 1.15
C LEU A 37 -5.35 45.00 1.52
N LEU A 38 -4.47 44.35 2.29
CA LEU A 38 -4.73 42.99 2.80
C LEU A 38 -5.92 42.97 3.75
N ILE A 39 -6.04 43.93 4.66
CA ILE A 39 -7.20 44.08 5.55
C ILE A 39 -8.49 44.16 4.71
N LEU A 40 -8.50 45.01 3.68
CA LEU A 40 -9.67 45.16 2.81
C LEU A 40 -10.03 43.83 2.13
N CYS A 41 -9.06 43.13 1.55
CA CYS A 41 -9.30 41.83 0.91
C CYS A 41 -9.77 40.75 1.88
N MET A 42 -9.16 40.66 3.07
CA MET A 42 -9.57 39.74 4.12
C MET A 42 -10.99 40.00 4.59
N THR A 43 -11.35 41.27 4.82
CA THR A 43 -12.70 41.67 5.22
C THR A 43 -13.71 41.31 4.12
N PHE A 44 -13.35 41.50 2.85
CA PHE A 44 -14.21 41.10 1.74
C PHE A 44 -14.44 39.58 1.70
N ILE A 45 -13.38 38.77 1.84
CA ILE A 45 -13.53 37.30 1.86
C ILE A 45 -14.32 36.82 3.08
N GLU A 46 -14.12 37.44 4.26
CA GLU A 46 -14.92 37.18 5.45
C GLU A 46 -16.42 37.45 5.19
N LYS A 47 -16.73 38.57 4.57
CA LYS A 47 -18.12 38.91 4.19
C LYS A 47 -18.66 37.86 3.22
N CYS A 48 -17.93 37.51 2.16
CA CYS A 48 -18.33 36.45 1.22
C CYS A 48 -18.65 35.13 1.92
N GLN A 49 -17.84 34.75 2.91
CA GLN A 49 -18.05 33.51 3.66
C GLN A 49 -19.32 33.58 4.53
N ASN A 50 -19.55 34.71 5.21
CA ASN A 50 -20.73 34.90 6.05
C ASN A 50 -22.00 34.92 5.19
N ASP A 51 -21.99 35.70 4.10
CA ASP A 51 -23.11 35.78 3.13
C ASP A 51 -23.39 34.39 2.53
N PHE A 52 -22.32 33.59 2.25
CA PHE A 52 -22.47 32.23 1.74
C PHE A 52 -23.09 31.28 2.77
N ILE A 53 -22.69 31.36 4.04
CA ILE A 53 -23.27 30.55 5.12
C ILE A 53 -24.76 30.87 5.31
N GLU A 54 -25.14 32.14 5.29
CA GLU A 54 -26.54 32.58 5.36
C GLU A 54 -27.32 32.14 4.15
N TYR A 55 -26.81 32.41 2.95
CA TYR A 55 -27.39 32.01 1.68
C TYR A 55 -27.65 30.51 1.62
N LYS A 56 -26.69 29.70 2.08
CA LYS A 56 -26.83 28.24 2.16
C LYS A 56 -27.97 27.80 3.08
N LYS A 57 -28.30 28.57 4.13
CA LYS A 57 -29.46 28.28 5.01
C LYS A 57 -30.79 28.55 4.29
N GLU A 58 -30.83 29.55 3.40
CA GLU A 58 -32.02 29.96 2.64
C GLU A 58 -32.22 29.16 1.35
N MET A 59 -31.14 28.55 0.82
CA MET A 59 -31.16 27.71 -0.37
C MET A 59 -32.00 26.44 -0.20
N SER A 60 -33.27 26.59 -0.28
CA SER A 60 -34.16 25.50 -0.59
C SER A 60 -34.53 25.59 -2.08
N LYS A 61 -34.01 24.69 -2.90
CA LYS A 61 -34.66 24.19 -4.12
C LYS A 61 -34.29 24.75 -5.51
N SER A 62 -33.49 25.77 -5.72
CA SER A 62 -33.29 26.29 -7.08
C SER A 62 -31.89 26.26 -7.69
N GLU A 63 -30.83 26.07 -6.90
CA GLU A 63 -29.48 26.02 -7.45
C GLU A 63 -28.87 24.59 -7.38
N SER A 64 -28.03 24.30 -8.37
CA SER A 64 -27.29 23.03 -8.41
C SER A 64 -26.39 22.91 -7.20
N PRO A 65 -26.43 21.79 -6.44
CA PRO A 65 -25.47 21.53 -5.35
C PRO A 65 -24.03 21.74 -5.78
N ARG A 66 -23.72 21.53 -7.06
CA ARG A 66 -22.38 21.70 -7.63
C ARG A 66 -21.92 23.16 -7.62
N ASP A 67 -22.79 24.10 -7.91
CA ASP A 67 -22.43 25.53 -7.94
C ASP A 67 -22.17 26.05 -6.54
N VAL A 68 -22.93 25.55 -5.57
CA VAL A 68 -22.72 25.84 -4.14
C VAL A 68 -21.35 25.32 -3.66
N ILE A 69 -21.01 24.09 -4.03
CA ILE A 69 -19.71 23.47 -3.69
C ILE A 69 -18.56 24.23 -4.32
N ASN A 70 -18.68 24.59 -5.62
CA ASN A 70 -17.65 25.37 -6.32
C ASN A 70 -17.42 26.73 -5.67
N SER A 71 -18.47 27.43 -5.27
CA SER A 71 -18.37 28.75 -4.63
C SER A 71 -17.66 28.65 -3.26
N ASP A 72 -18.03 27.71 -2.40
CA ASP A 72 -17.37 27.50 -1.10
C ASP A 72 -15.90 27.11 -1.28
N PHE A 73 -15.60 26.22 -2.23
CA PHE A 73 -14.23 25.84 -2.57
C PHE A 73 -13.39 27.05 -2.98
N GLN A 74 -13.88 27.90 -3.90
CA GLN A 74 -13.17 29.08 -4.36
C GLN A 74 -12.89 30.07 -3.22
N ILE A 75 -13.92 30.39 -2.43
CA ILE A 75 -13.78 31.28 -1.26
C ILE A 75 -12.67 30.75 -0.34
N SER A 76 -12.67 29.45 -0.06
CA SER A 76 -11.65 28.81 0.80
C SER A 76 -10.25 28.90 0.19
N GLN A 77 -10.10 28.70 -1.13
CA GLN A 77 -8.82 28.82 -1.82
C GLN A 77 -8.25 30.24 -1.74
N TYR A 78 -9.09 31.26 -1.94
CA TYR A 78 -8.66 32.65 -1.80
C TYR A 78 -8.30 33.01 -0.35
N ALA A 79 -9.09 32.56 0.62
CA ALA A 79 -8.75 32.70 2.02
C ALA A 79 -7.41 32.08 2.38
N ASN A 80 -7.09 30.89 1.83
CA ASN A 80 -5.79 30.23 2.03
C ASN A 80 -4.63 31.11 1.48
N ARG A 81 -4.77 31.64 0.26
CA ARG A 81 -3.75 32.53 -0.32
C ARG A 81 -3.52 33.78 0.51
N LEU A 82 -4.60 34.41 0.97
CA LEU A 82 -4.54 35.59 1.85
C LEU A 82 -3.93 35.25 3.21
N TYR A 83 -4.27 34.11 3.79
CA TYR A 83 -3.65 33.65 5.03
C TYR A 83 -2.14 33.47 4.86
N LEU A 84 -1.70 32.78 3.82
CA LEU A 84 -0.28 32.58 3.54
C LEU A 84 0.48 33.90 3.31
N ALA A 85 -0.16 34.87 2.64
CA ALA A 85 0.41 36.20 2.47
C ALA A 85 0.49 36.95 3.80
N SER A 86 -0.53 36.80 4.66
CA SER A 86 -0.55 37.42 6.00
C SER A 86 0.56 36.92 6.92
N LEU A 87 0.93 35.64 6.85
CA LEU A 87 2.01 35.07 7.65
C LEU A 87 3.33 35.81 7.43
N LYS A 88 3.63 36.24 6.18
CA LYS A 88 4.83 37.00 5.86
C LYS A 88 4.81 38.39 6.50
N VAL A 89 3.65 39.00 6.58
CA VAL A 89 3.47 40.31 7.25
C VAL A 89 3.57 40.16 8.77
N ILE A 90 2.99 39.08 9.33
CA ILE A 90 3.10 38.74 10.74
C ILE A 90 4.56 38.51 11.15
N GLU A 91 5.34 37.84 10.32
CA GLU A 91 6.78 37.66 10.53
C GLU A 91 7.52 39.01 10.62
N LEU A 92 7.15 39.98 9.77
CA LEU A 92 7.68 41.36 9.87
C LEU A 92 7.23 42.06 11.14
N PHE A 93 6.00 41.83 11.60
CA PHE A 93 5.51 42.38 12.87
C PHE A 93 6.34 41.91 14.07
N ILE A 94 6.78 40.67 14.05
CA ILE A 94 7.58 40.07 15.11
C ILE A 94 9.04 40.54 15.02
N LYS A 95 9.63 40.58 13.81
CA LYS A 95 11.05 40.89 13.61
C LYS A 95 11.39 42.37 13.73
N PHE A 96 10.45 43.26 13.37
CA PHE A 96 10.73 44.70 13.23
C PHE A 96 9.66 45.60 13.89
N PRO A 97 9.34 45.44 15.19
CA PRO A 97 8.25 46.16 15.81
C PRO A 97 8.42 47.70 15.75
N THR A 98 9.64 48.23 15.85
CA THR A 98 9.93 49.68 15.81
C THR A 98 9.81 50.26 14.40
N VAL A 99 9.95 49.47 13.34
CA VAL A 99 9.78 49.92 11.95
C VAL A 99 8.28 50.10 11.64
N LEU A 100 7.42 49.33 12.29
CA LEU A 100 5.97 49.41 12.10
C LEU A 100 5.39 50.76 12.56
N ASP A 101 5.81 51.22 13.70
CA ASP A 101 5.35 52.52 14.25
C ASP A 101 5.78 53.69 13.36
N LYS A 102 6.99 53.63 12.81
CA LYS A 102 7.51 54.64 11.86
C LYS A 102 6.79 54.63 10.50
N ASN A 103 6.13 53.55 10.13
CA ASN A 103 5.37 53.40 8.88
C ASN A 103 3.85 53.43 9.11
N GLY A 104 3.37 54.00 10.26
CA GLY A 104 1.98 54.24 10.50
C GLY A 104 1.12 53.01 10.81
N VAL A 105 1.76 51.82 11.06
CA VAL A 105 1.04 50.58 11.40
C VAL A 105 0.77 50.53 12.91
N SER A 106 -0.33 51.17 13.33
CA SER A 106 -0.74 51.24 14.74
C SER A 106 -0.98 49.85 15.36
N THR A 107 -0.94 49.77 16.69
CA THR A 107 -1.28 48.56 17.45
C THR A 107 -2.66 48.03 17.12
N GLU A 108 -3.66 48.92 17.02
CA GLU A 108 -5.06 48.56 16.66
C GLU A 108 -5.12 47.95 15.26
N LYS A 109 -4.42 48.54 14.30
CA LYS A 109 -4.32 48.00 12.94
C LYS A 109 -3.67 46.61 12.90
N ARG A 110 -2.63 46.40 13.72
CA ARG A 110 -1.98 45.05 13.88
C ARG A 110 -2.95 44.04 14.48
N ILE A 111 -3.70 44.40 15.53
CA ILE A 111 -4.71 43.53 16.14
C ILE A 111 -5.79 43.19 15.14
N SER A 112 -6.31 44.16 14.41
CA SER A 112 -7.30 43.93 13.35
C SER A 112 -6.78 42.98 12.27
N PHE A 113 -5.53 43.19 11.82
CA PHE A 113 -4.86 42.33 10.85
C PHE A 113 -4.71 40.87 11.36
N LEU A 114 -4.25 40.67 12.59
CA LEU A 114 -4.11 39.33 13.20
C LEU A 114 -5.47 38.65 13.34
N THR A 115 -6.50 39.41 13.73
CA THR A 115 -7.87 38.87 13.81
C THR A 115 -8.41 38.40 12.48
N LEU A 116 -8.22 39.20 11.43
CA LEU A 116 -8.63 38.82 10.07
C LEU A 116 -7.80 37.67 9.53
N SER A 117 -6.50 37.63 9.80
CA SER A 117 -5.64 36.50 9.43
C SER A 117 -6.14 35.20 10.05
N ARG A 118 -6.55 35.26 11.33
CA ARG A 118 -7.16 34.09 12.01
C ARG A 118 -8.47 33.66 11.35
N LYS A 119 -9.32 34.61 10.96
CA LYS A 119 -10.56 34.31 10.25
C LYS A 119 -10.27 33.68 8.86
N MET A 120 -9.25 34.16 8.13
CA MET A 120 -8.83 33.54 6.87
C MET A 120 -8.33 32.10 7.08
N LEU A 121 -7.60 31.84 8.15
CA LEU A 121 -7.23 30.48 8.54
C LEU A 121 -8.48 29.61 8.72
N ASN A 122 -9.50 30.08 9.44
CA ASN A 122 -10.75 29.33 9.64
C ASN A 122 -11.48 29.04 8.32
N VAL A 123 -11.59 30.05 7.45
CA VAL A 123 -12.24 29.88 6.13
C VAL A 123 -11.48 28.86 5.27
N SER A 124 -10.16 28.96 5.22
CA SER A 124 -9.32 28.04 4.44
C SER A 124 -9.34 26.61 4.99
N ALA A 125 -9.47 26.44 6.30
CA ALA A 125 -9.52 25.15 6.97
C ALA A 125 -10.76 24.30 6.57
N ARG A 126 -11.75 24.90 5.94
CA ARG A 126 -12.93 24.16 5.43
C ARG A 126 -12.57 23.15 4.34
N TRP A 127 -11.52 23.43 3.55
CA TRP A 127 -11.12 22.62 2.40
C TRP A 127 -9.67 22.16 2.42
N ASP A 128 -8.90 22.57 3.42
CA ASP A 128 -7.46 22.30 3.49
C ASP A 128 -7.11 21.63 4.83
N ILE A 129 -6.61 20.40 4.73
CA ILE A 129 -6.24 19.57 5.88
C ILE A 129 -5.14 20.23 6.71
N GLU A 130 -4.11 20.84 6.08
CA GLU A 130 -3.04 21.51 6.81
C GLU A 130 -3.59 22.71 7.61
N ARG A 131 -4.49 23.48 7.00
CA ARG A 131 -5.14 24.61 7.68
C ARG A 131 -6.06 24.15 8.81
N PHE A 132 -6.77 23.04 8.58
CA PHE A 132 -7.58 22.42 9.64
C PHE A 132 -6.73 22.02 10.84
N ILE A 133 -5.57 21.37 10.59
CA ILE A 133 -4.63 21.01 11.65
C ILE A 133 -4.12 22.27 12.36
N ASN A 134 -3.76 23.32 11.62
CA ASN A 134 -3.30 24.57 12.19
C ASN A 134 -4.38 25.24 13.09
N VAL A 135 -5.67 25.13 12.75
CA VAL A 135 -6.76 25.57 13.61
C VAL A 135 -6.86 24.70 14.86
N TYR A 136 -6.79 23.39 14.68
CA TYR A 136 -6.93 22.43 15.78
C TYR A 136 -5.80 22.55 16.81
N GLU A 137 -4.55 22.70 16.36
CA GLU A 137 -3.34 22.82 17.19
C GLU A 137 -3.01 24.27 17.61
N PHE A 138 -3.84 25.25 17.25
CA PHE A 138 -3.48 26.68 17.37
C PHE A 138 -3.02 27.12 18.77
N ASP A 139 -3.73 26.71 19.83
CA ASP A 139 -3.43 27.13 21.21
C ASP A 139 -2.45 26.18 21.91
N LEU A 140 -1.95 25.17 21.22
CA LEU A 140 -0.95 24.28 21.78
C LEU A 140 0.41 24.97 21.83
N PRO A 141 1.22 24.77 22.88
CA PRO A 141 2.63 25.15 22.89
C PRO A 141 3.36 24.54 21.67
N GLU A 142 4.36 25.24 21.12
CA GLU A 142 5.08 24.77 19.93
C GLU A 142 5.68 23.37 20.09
N GLU A 143 6.21 23.07 21.28
CA GLU A 143 6.75 21.74 21.61
C GLU A 143 5.69 20.64 21.62
N SER A 144 4.43 21.00 21.87
CA SER A 144 3.29 20.07 21.91
C SER A 144 2.61 19.89 20.55
N LYS A 145 2.91 20.73 19.57
CA LYS A 145 2.39 20.59 18.21
C LYS A 145 3.04 19.39 17.53
N ALA A 146 2.20 18.44 17.16
CA ALA A 146 2.67 17.21 16.54
C ALA A 146 2.98 17.37 15.04
N PHE A 147 2.25 18.26 14.36
CA PHE A 147 2.29 18.37 12.92
C PHE A 147 3.59 18.99 12.36
N PRO A 148 4.16 20.10 12.88
CA PRO A 148 5.33 20.74 12.29
C PRO A 148 6.50 19.77 12.10
N LYS A 149 6.81 18.95 13.10
CA LYS A 149 7.90 17.95 13.08
C LYS A 149 7.67 16.84 12.05
N ARG A 150 6.41 16.56 11.70
CA ARG A 150 5.99 15.48 10.79
C ARG A 150 5.67 15.97 9.38
N LYS A 151 5.60 17.28 9.19
CA LYS A 151 5.22 17.87 7.90
C LYS A 151 6.03 17.35 6.72
N PRO A 152 7.37 17.16 6.78
CA PRO A 152 8.14 16.64 5.66
C PRO A 152 7.70 15.24 5.20
N LEU A 153 7.15 14.43 6.12
CA LEU A 153 6.64 13.09 5.84
C LEU A 153 5.18 13.10 5.32
N LEU A 154 4.42 14.17 5.59
CA LEU A 154 2.98 14.19 5.42
C LEU A 154 2.48 15.16 4.34
N GLN A 155 3.31 16.09 3.86
CA GLN A 155 2.88 17.15 2.93
C GLN A 155 2.28 16.60 1.64
N ASP A 156 2.88 15.57 1.06
CA ASP A 156 2.41 14.98 -0.20
C ASP A 156 1.05 14.29 -0.02
N VAL A 157 0.89 13.50 1.04
CA VAL A 157 -0.39 12.84 1.31
C VAL A 157 -1.49 13.84 1.62
N ILE A 158 -1.19 14.94 2.33
CA ILE A 158 -2.15 16.02 2.60
C ILE A 158 -2.60 16.68 1.30
N PHE A 159 -1.66 16.97 0.40
CA PHE A 159 -1.98 17.58 -0.90
C PHE A 159 -2.97 16.70 -1.70
N TYR A 160 -2.70 15.40 -1.82
CA TYR A 160 -3.59 14.49 -2.56
C TYR A 160 -4.87 14.16 -1.80
N ALA A 161 -4.87 14.16 -0.47
CA ALA A 161 -6.09 14.00 0.32
C ALA A 161 -7.03 15.20 0.16
N ASN A 162 -6.52 16.43 0.13
CA ASN A 162 -7.32 17.61 -0.22
C ASN A 162 -7.96 17.47 -1.59
N ARG A 163 -7.20 17.04 -2.59
CA ARG A 163 -7.72 16.80 -3.95
C ARG A 163 -8.75 15.66 -3.98
N MET A 164 -8.52 14.58 -3.26
CA MET A 164 -9.46 13.45 -3.18
C MET A 164 -10.80 13.88 -2.58
N ASN A 165 -10.78 14.69 -1.54
CA ASN A 165 -11.99 15.26 -0.94
C ASN A 165 -12.74 16.16 -1.94
N ALA A 166 -12.02 17.09 -2.58
CA ALA A 166 -12.58 18.00 -3.57
C ALA A 166 -13.15 17.25 -4.79
N THR A 167 -12.42 16.27 -5.33
CA THR A 167 -12.87 15.41 -6.43
C THR A 167 -14.15 14.66 -6.08
N LYS A 168 -14.24 14.11 -4.86
CA LYS A 168 -15.46 13.41 -4.39
C LYS A 168 -16.67 14.32 -4.37
N LEU A 169 -16.46 15.61 -4.10
CA LEU A 169 -17.49 16.64 -4.10
C LEU A 169 -17.76 17.25 -5.48
N GLY A 170 -17.11 16.78 -6.53
CA GLY A 170 -17.35 17.18 -7.92
C GLY A 170 -16.46 18.32 -8.43
N ILE A 171 -15.41 18.71 -7.67
CA ILE A 171 -14.41 19.66 -8.15
C ILE A 171 -13.47 18.97 -9.14
N ASN A 172 -13.24 19.59 -10.28
CA ASN A 172 -12.29 19.14 -11.29
C ASN A 172 -11.04 20.01 -11.27
N PHE A 173 -9.89 19.40 -11.51
CA PHE A 173 -8.60 20.09 -11.59
C PHE A 173 -8.09 20.12 -13.02
N GLU A 174 -7.44 21.22 -13.43
CA GLU A 174 -6.95 21.44 -14.80
C GLU A 174 -5.93 20.40 -15.25
N ASP A 175 -5.10 19.89 -14.32
CA ASP A 175 -4.09 18.86 -14.59
C ASP A 175 -4.68 17.43 -14.71
N GLY A 176 -5.99 17.28 -14.55
CA GLY A 176 -6.71 16.00 -14.65
C GLY A 176 -6.46 15.03 -13.50
N ILE A 177 -5.65 15.37 -12.50
CA ILE A 177 -5.34 14.49 -11.35
C ILE A 177 -6.54 14.52 -10.38
N MET A 178 -7.35 13.49 -10.41
CA MET A 178 -8.59 13.37 -9.62
C MET A 178 -8.58 12.05 -8.82
N PRO A 179 -7.84 11.99 -7.71
CA PRO A 179 -7.68 10.76 -6.96
C PRO A 179 -9.00 10.29 -6.33
N ARG A 180 -9.26 9.00 -6.46
CA ARG A 180 -10.34 8.27 -5.75
C ARG A 180 -9.76 7.28 -4.76
N ARG A 181 -8.45 7.02 -4.87
CA ARG A 181 -7.71 6.18 -3.95
C ARG A 181 -6.35 6.78 -3.68
N ILE A 182 -5.97 6.78 -2.40
CA ILE A 182 -4.61 7.06 -1.96
C ILE A 182 -4.07 5.79 -1.28
N ILE A 183 -2.88 5.36 -1.71
CA ILE A 183 -2.09 4.33 -1.05
C ILE A 183 -0.86 5.04 -0.51
N PHE A 184 -0.78 5.19 0.81
CA PHE A 184 0.29 5.91 1.47
C PHE A 184 1.10 4.98 2.37
N ALA A 185 2.38 4.86 2.09
CA ALA A 185 3.32 4.08 2.85
C ALA A 185 4.43 4.97 3.41
N VAL A 186 4.65 4.90 4.71
CA VAL A 186 5.60 5.73 5.45
C VAL A 186 6.02 5.02 6.73
N GLN A 187 7.20 5.39 7.25
CA GLN A 187 7.74 4.85 8.49
C GLN A 187 6.79 4.95 9.70
N PRO A 188 6.98 4.12 10.75
CA PRO A 188 6.26 4.26 12.01
C PRO A 188 6.38 5.66 12.62
N ASN A 189 5.46 6.03 13.48
CA ASN A 189 5.42 7.32 14.21
C ASN A 189 5.38 8.59 13.34
N SER A 190 5.15 8.45 12.03
CA SER A 190 5.07 9.58 11.09
C SER A 190 3.86 10.50 11.29
N GLY A 191 2.85 10.07 12.06
CA GLY A 191 1.57 10.79 12.21
C GLY A 191 0.54 10.47 11.13
N LYS A 192 0.73 9.41 10.35
CA LYS A 192 -0.19 8.97 9.29
C LYS A 192 -1.64 8.80 9.77
N SER A 193 -1.85 8.15 10.92
CA SER A 193 -3.19 7.95 11.50
C SER A 193 -3.89 9.25 11.86
N PHE A 194 -3.14 10.26 12.33
CA PHE A 194 -3.68 11.57 12.62
C PHE A 194 -4.19 12.27 11.34
N VAL A 195 -3.44 12.22 10.23
CA VAL A 195 -3.91 12.76 8.94
C VAL A 195 -5.17 12.07 8.46
N VAL A 196 -5.27 10.74 8.62
CA VAL A 196 -6.48 10.00 8.26
C VAL A 196 -7.67 10.41 9.14
N ASN A 197 -7.46 10.68 10.43
CA ASN A 197 -8.51 11.17 11.33
C ASN A 197 -8.99 12.54 10.87
N VAL A 198 -8.08 13.49 10.61
CA VAL A 198 -8.42 14.84 10.12
C VAL A 198 -9.15 14.76 8.78
N TYR A 199 -8.65 13.95 7.84
CA TYR A 199 -9.34 13.74 6.57
C TYR A 199 -10.74 13.16 6.76
N SER A 200 -10.89 12.19 7.65
CA SER A 200 -12.20 11.58 7.97
C SER A 200 -13.19 12.62 8.51
N VAL A 201 -12.72 13.50 9.40
CA VAL A 201 -13.55 14.60 9.93
C VAL A 201 -13.97 15.55 8.82
N LEU A 202 -13.03 16.02 7.99
CA LEU A 202 -13.35 16.92 6.87
C LEU A 202 -14.30 16.28 5.87
N ALA A 203 -14.02 15.05 5.45
CA ALA A 203 -14.87 14.32 4.51
C ALA A 203 -16.30 14.14 5.07
N LEU A 204 -16.42 13.76 6.34
CA LEU A 204 -17.70 13.62 7.00
C LEU A 204 -18.48 14.95 7.05
N ILE A 205 -17.85 16.02 7.52
CA ILE A 205 -18.48 17.33 7.63
C ILE A 205 -18.95 17.83 6.27
N MET A 206 -18.10 17.73 5.25
CA MET A 206 -18.43 18.22 3.92
C MET A 206 -19.61 17.45 3.30
N HIS A 207 -19.66 16.11 3.50
CA HIS A 207 -20.80 15.31 3.04
C HIS A 207 -22.08 15.61 3.80
N LEU A 208 -22.00 15.87 5.10
CA LEU A 208 -23.14 16.33 5.90
C LEU A 208 -23.68 17.65 5.37
N LEU A 209 -22.80 18.63 5.11
CA LEU A 209 -23.19 19.98 4.73
C LEU A 209 -23.81 20.06 3.35
N TYR A 210 -23.33 19.27 2.38
CA TYR A 210 -23.78 19.37 0.98
C TYR A 210 -24.80 18.31 0.59
N PHE A 211 -24.74 17.12 1.19
CA PHE A 211 -25.58 15.98 0.76
C PHE A 211 -26.44 15.39 1.88
N ASN A 212 -26.33 15.92 3.09
CA ASN A 212 -26.96 15.34 4.30
C ASN A 212 -26.70 13.84 4.46
N THR A 213 -25.53 13.39 4.04
CA THR A 213 -25.10 11.99 4.10
C THR A 213 -23.89 11.81 5.01
N SER A 214 -23.77 10.61 5.56
CA SER A 214 -22.64 10.17 6.37
C SER A 214 -22.42 8.68 6.20
N GLY A 215 -21.34 8.14 6.72
CA GLY A 215 -21.02 6.72 6.65
C GLY A 215 -19.57 6.49 6.27
N ILE A 216 -18.69 6.53 7.28
CA ILE A 216 -17.27 6.20 7.16
C ILE A 216 -17.03 4.83 7.78
N LEU A 217 -16.28 3.98 7.11
CA LEU A 217 -15.69 2.79 7.71
C LEU A 217 -14.21 3.01 7.96
N ARG A 218 -13.80 2.95 9.24
CA ARG A 218 -12.41 2.93 9.68
C ARG A 218 -12.00 1.52 10.05
N LEU A 219 -10.97 1.02 9.41
CA LEU A 219 -10.37 -0.29 9.70
C LEU A 219 -8.96 -0.13 10.26
N SER A 220 -8.63 -0.92 11.26
CA SER A 220 -7.29 -1.01 11.83
C SER A 220 -6.94 -2.46 12.16
N ASN A 221 -5.71 -2.73 12.60
CA ASN A 221 -5.24 -4.07 12.96
C ASN A 221 -6.15 -4.76 14.00
N ASN A 222 -6.67 -3.99 14.98
CA ASN A 222 -7.59 -4.50 15.99
C ASN A 222 -8.70 -3.50 16.33
N GLY A 223 -9.74 -3.99 17.03
CA GLY A 223 -10.90 -3.17 17.42
C GLY A 223 -10.56 -2.05 18.38
N THR A 224 -9.63 -2.26 19.31
CA THR A 224 -9.23 -1.25 20.32
C THR A 224 -8.61 -0.04 19.64
N ASN A 225 -7.68 -0.24 18.71
CA ASN A 225 -7.07 0.85 17.95
C ASN A 225 -8.09 1.58 17.08
N ALA A 226 -8.97 0.84 16.39
CA ALA A 226 -10.03 1.44 15.60
C ALA A 226 -10.97 2.31 16.44
N CYS A 227 -11.37 1.86 17.65
CA CYS A 227 -12.17 2.63 18.59
C CYS A 227 -11.43 3.87 19.09
N GLY A 228 -10.14 3.76 19.40
CA GLY A 228 -9.32 4.92 19.81
C GLY A 228 -9.28 6.01 18.75
N PHE A 229 -9.16 5.66 17.47
CA PHE A 229 -9.25 6.63 16.37
C PHE A 229 -10.65 7.21 16.22
N SER A 230 -11.69 6.42 16.44
CA SER A 230 -13.09 6.87 16.44
C SER A 230 -13.34 7.92 17.51
N ASP A 231 -12.80 7.73 18.71
CA ASP A 231 -12.92 8.69 19.81
C ASP A 231 -12.17 10.00 19.51
N GLN A 232 -11.00 9.92 18.86
CA GLN A 232 -10.29 11.12 18.39
C GLN A 232 -11.11 11.89 17.34
N ILE A 233 -11.76 11.19 16.40
CA ILE A 233 -12.64 11.82 15.40
C ILE A 233 -13.83 12.52 16.07
N LYS A 234 -14.48 11.89 17.07
CA LYS A 234 -15.55 12.51 17.86
C LYS A 234 -15.05 13.79 18.53
N ALA A 235 -13.92 13.69 19.26
CA ALA A 235 -13.32 14.82 19.95
C ALA A 235 -12.97 16.00 19.02
N MET A 236 -12.52 15.71 17.81
CA MET A 236 -12.27 16.74 16.79
C MET A 236 -13.56 17.43 16.33
N ILE A 237 -14.62 16.65 16.05
CA ILE A 237 -15.92 17.22 15.62
C ILE A 237 -16.56 18.07 16.74
N GLU A 238 -16.41 17.67 18.00
CA GLU A 238 -16.95 18.36 19.17
C GLU A 238 -16.12 19.57 19.62
N ASN A 239 -14.95 19.79 19.01
CA ASN A 239 -14.04 20.86 19.39
C ASN A 239 -14.58 22.24 18.98
N ASP A 240 -14.63 23.18 19.92
CA ASP A 240 -15.15 24.53 19.70
C ASP A 240 -14.48 25.26 18.53
N LYS A 241 -13.18 25.05 18.32
CA LYS A 241 -12.45 25.65 17.19
C LYS A 241 -12.94 25.10 15.85
N ILE A 242 -13.25 23.81 15.78
CA ILE A 242 -13.80 23.19 14.58
C ILE A 242 -15.24 23.63 14.36
N ILE A 243 -16.03 23.79 15.42
CA ILE A 243 -17.37 24.36 15.35
C ILE A 243 -17.33 25.83 14.88
N ALA A 244 -16.29 26.58 15.25
CA ALA A 244 -16.10 27.94 14.74
C ALA A 244 -15.76 27.96 13.22
N VAL A 245 -15.11 26.92 12.71
CA VAL A 245 -14.85 26.73 11.26
C VAL A 245 -16.14 26.32 10.54
N PHE A 246 -16.95 25.48 11.16
CA PHE A 246 -18.17 24.90 10.62
C PHE A 246 -19.37 25.15 11.54
N PRO A 247 -19.86 26.38 11.65
CA PRO A 247 -20.97 26.70 12.54
C PRO A 247 -22.27 25.95 12.21
N GLU A 248 -22.40 25.47 10.97
CA GLU A 248 -23.52 24.67 10.51
C GLU A 248 -23.63 23.31 11.22
N LEU A 249 -22.54 22.81 11.82
CA LEU A 249 -22.51 21.54 12.55
C LEU A 249 -23.45 21.54 13.77
N LYS A 250 -23.77 22.71 14.34
CA LYS A 250 -24.60 22.83 15.54
C LYS A 250 -25.96 22.13 15.40
N LYS A 251 -26.52 22.05 14.21
CA LYS A 251 -27.79 21.37 13.96
C LYS A 251 -27.73 19.85 14.11
N TYR A 252 -26.54 19.27 14.00
CA TYR A 252 -26.34 17.82 14.09
C TYR A 252 -26.01 17.32 15.51
N PHE A 253 -25.98 18.22 16.49
CA PHE A 253 -25.76 17.91 17.90
C PHE A 253 -27.05 17.93 18.70
N SER A 254 -27.19 16.99 19.65
CA SER A 254 -28.33 16.98 20.56
C SER A 254 -28.31 18.18 21.51
N SER A 255 -29.46 18.82 21.75
CA SER A 255 -29.69 19.87 22.77
C SER A 255 -28.79 21.11 22.68
N GLY A 256 -28.27 21.47 21.50
CA GLY A 256 -27.46 22.69 21.33
C GLY A 256 -26.08 22.67 22.00
N LYS A 257 -25.68 21.55 22.59
CA LYS A 257 -24.33 21.32 23.10
C LYS A 257 -23.56 20.46 22.08
N PRO A 258 -22.28 20.73 21.79
CA PRO A 258 -21.48 19.95 20.87
C PRO A 258 -21.09 18.60 21.54
N LYS A 259 -22.07 17.72 21.69
CA LYS A 259 -21.83 16.37 22.20
C LYS A 259 -22.55 15.36 21.32
N ILE A 260 -21.78 14.48 20.74
CA ILE A 260 -22.26 13.20 20.20
C ILE A 260 -22.66 12.39 21.42
N LEU A 261 -23.91 11.92 21.46
CA LEU A 261 -24.54 11.26 22.61
C LEU A 261 -23.56 10.47 23.49
N GLU A 262 -23.49 10.80 24.78
CA GLU A 262 -22.53 10.29 25.78
C GLU A 262 -22.46 8.76 25.92
N LYS A 263 -23.43 8.02 25.36
CA LYS A 263 -23.56 6.57 25.46
C LYS A 263 -23.41 5.81 24.16
N THR A 264 -22.93 6.46 23.07
CA THR A 264 -22.68 5.73 21.84
C THR A 264 -21.38 4.93 21.95
N PRO A 265 -21.39 3.63 21.59
CA PRO A 265 -20.17 2.83 21.54
C PRO A 265 -19.11 3.50 20.66
N SER A 266 -17.83 3.37 21.03
CA SER A 266 -16.74 3.92 20.23
C SER A 266 -16.62 3.26 18.87
N ASP A 267 -17.15 2.06 18.70
CA ASP A 267 -17.10 1.29 17.47
C ASP A 267 -18.16 1.69 16.43
N GLU A 268 -19.27 2.36 16.89
CA GLU A 268 -20.34 2.79 15.99
C GLU A 268 -21.11 3.97 16.60
N TRP A 269 -21.21 5.10 15.86
CA TRP A 269 -21.97 6.26 16.32
C TRP A 269 -22.62 7.02 15.16
N LYS A 270 -23.70 7.76 15.48
CA LYS A 270 -24.49 8.52 14.51
C LYS A 270 -24.70 9.96 14.98
N LEU A 271 -24.52 10.90 14.06
CA LEU A 271 -24.96 12.29 14.22
C LEU A 271 -26.48 12.39 14.07
N GLN A 272 -27.07 13.46 14.63
CA GLN A 272 -28.53 13.68 14.56
C GLN A 272 -28.98 14.23 13.20
N ASP A 273 -30.30 14.28 12.98
CA ASP A 273 -30.94 14.83 11.79
C ASP A 273 -30.46 14.26 10.43
N LEU A 274 -30.04 13.01 10.43
CA LEU A 274 -29.65 12.28 9.24
C LEU A 274 -30.79 11.43 8.69
N ASP A 275 -30.70 11.11 7.40
CA ASP A 275 -31.59 10.13 6.74
C ASP A 275 -31.71 8.86 7.61
N PRO A 276 -32.92 8.41 7.94
CA PRO A 276 -33.14 7.19 8.73
C PRO A 276 -32.47 5.94 8.14
N ARG A 277 -32.21 5.89 6.84
CA ARG A 277 -31.53 4.79 6.14
C ARG A 277 -30.03 4.72 6.50
N ILE A 278 -29.45 5.82 6.98
CA ILE A 278 -28.06 5.85 7.44
C ILE A 278 -28.00 5.28 8.85
N ARG A 279 -27.42 4.10 8.99
CA ARG A 279 -27.30 3.41 10.28
C ARG A 279 -26.35 4.14 11.23
N ALA A 280 -25.17 4.51 10.76
CA ALA A 280 -24.17 5.26 11.54
C ALA A 280 -23.39 6.22 10.67
N SER A 281 -22.87 7.27 11.29
CA SER A 281 -21.96 8.24 10.66
C SER A 281 -20.53 7.72 10.58
N HIS A 282 -20.16 6.88 11.55
CA HIS A 282 -18.83 6.29 11.62
C HIS A 282 -18.91 4.86 12.15
N PHE A 283 -18.17 3.96 11.53
CA PHE A 283 -17.93 2.59 11.95
C PHE A 283 -16.44 2.40 12.17
N ALA A 284 -16.04 1.95 13.35
CA ALA A 284 -14.68 1.55 13.69
C ALA A 284 -14.62 0.03 13.85
N ARG A 285 -13.77 -0.63 13.09
CA ARG A 285 -13.69 -2.11 13.09
C ARG A 285 -12.24 -2.56 13.07
N GLY A 286 -11.94 -3.60 13.82
CA GLY A 286 -10.70 -4.35 13.66
C GLY A 286 -10.75 -5.22 12.39
N ARG A 287 -9.59 -5.62 11.89
CA ARG A 287 -9.46 -6.45 10.68
C ARG A 287 -10.28 -7.75 10.73
N ASP A 288 -10.44 -8.33 11.93
CA ASP A 288 -11.15 -9.62 12.11
C ASP A 288 -12.64 -9.44 12.42
N SER A 289 -13.10 -8.19 12.56
CA SER A 289 -14.48 -7.88 12.88
C SER A 289 -15.43 -8.18 11.72
N ALA A 290 -16.66 -8.54 12.05
CA ALA A 290 -17.73 -8.67 11.06
C ALA A 290 -18.16 -7.29 10.54
N ILE A 291 -18.23 -7.15 9.21
CA ILE A 291 -18.63 -5.91 8.53
C ILE A 291 -19.89 -6.09 7.65
N ASN A 292 -20.60 -7.19 7.82
CA ASN A 292 -21.70 -7.58 6.92
C ASN A 292 -22.85 -6.57 6.85
N SER A 293 -23.08 -5.81 7.91
CA SER A 293 -24.15 -4.79 7.98
C SER A 293 -23.66 -3.34 7.78
N VAL A 294 -22.37 -3.14 7.47
CA VAL A 294 -21.79 -1.81 7.26
C VAL A 294 -22.07 -1.35 5.83
N ARG A 295 -22.51 -0.10 5.69
CA ARG A 295 -22.65 0.59 4.41
C ARG A 295 -21.81 1.86 4.43
N ILE A 296 -21.00 2.04 3.38
CA ILE A 296 -20.04 3.15 3.26
C ILE A 296 -20.57 4.11 2.20
N PHE A 297 -20.77 5.39 2.58
CA PHE A 297 -21.22 6.44 1.68
C PHE A 297 -20.16 7.52 1.46
N VAL A 298 -19.26 7.70 2.44
CA VAL A 298 -18.31 8.83 2.46
C VAL A 298 -16.88 8.36 2.20
N LEU A 299 -16.37 7.43 3.00
CA LEU A 299 -14.96 7.04 2.98
C LEU A 299 -14.75 5.62 3.48
N LEU A 300 -13.89 4.87 2.82
CA LEU A 300 -13.23 3.68 3.36
C LEU A 300 -11.80 4.06 3.78
N ALA A 301 -11.55 4.13 5.08
CA ALA A 301 -10.24 4.41 5.66
C ALA A 301 -9.62 3.14 6.23
N ILE A 302 -8.43 2.80 5.78
CA ILE A 302 -7.66 1.64 6.22
C ILE A 302 -6.35 2.14 6.80
N ASP A 303 -6.07 1.77 8.05
CA ASP A 303 -4.91 2.23 8.79
C ASP A 303 -4.22 1.09 9.52
N ASP A 304 -2.97 0.82 9.13
CA ASP A 304 -2.11 -0.19 9.73
C ASP A 304 -2.84 -1.52 10.03
N LEU A 305 -3.26 -2.26 9.00
CA LEU A 305 -3.91 -3.55 9.18
C LEU A 305 -2.96 -4.64 9.71
N SER A 306 -1.66 -4.44 9.62
CA SER A 306 -0.63 -5.36 10.13
C SER A 306 -0.39 -5.12 11.62
N ASP A 307 -0.11 -6.18 12.38
CA ASP A 307 0.31 -6.09 13.79
C ASP A 307 1.81 -5.76 13.96
N GLY A 308 2.41 -5.15 12.92
CA GLY A 308 3.80 -4.73 12.96
C GLY A 308 4.79 -5.88 12.83
N PHE A 309 5.90 -5.80 13.59
CA PHE A 309 7.02 -6.74 13.48
C PHE A 309 6.67 -8.19 13.82
N GLU A 310 5.70 -8.44 14.71
CA GLU A 310 5.30 -9.78 15.11
C GLU A 310 4.74 -10.60 13.95
N GLN A 311 4.07 -9.95 13.00
CA GLN A 311 3.49 -10.59 11.82
C GLN A 311 4.35 -10.44 10.55
N MET A 312 5.49 -9.77 10.62
CA MET A 312 6.33 -9.49 9.45
C MET A 312 6.65 -10.73 8.62
N ASN A 313 6.77 -11.88 9.25
CA ASN A 313 7.12 -13.15 8.61
C ASN A 313 5.90 -14.05 8.33
N ASN A 314 4.67 -13.58 8.58
CA ASN A 314 3.45 -14.38 8.37
C ASN A 314 2.76 -14.01 7.04
N ASP A 315 3.29 -14.51 5.94
CA ASP A 315 2.79 -14.25 4.58
C ASP A 315 1.32 -14.68 4.38
N GLU A 316 0.92 -15.79 4.98
CA GLU A 316 -0.44 -16.33 4.89
C GLU A 316 -1.47 -15.39 5.53
N ALA A 317 -1.14 -14.85 6.71
CA ALA A 317 -2.00 -13.88 7.37
C ALA A 317 -2.18 -12.61 6.53
N HIS A 318 -1.11 -12.11 5.90
CA HIS A 318 -1.16 -10.94 5.03
C HIS A 318 -1.96 -11.20 3.75
N LYS A 319 -1.82 -12.37 3.13
CA LYS A 319 -2.61 -12.79 1.95
C LYS A 319 -4.09 -12.89 2.29
N ALA A 320 -4.44 -13.57 3.38
CA ALA A 320 -5.82 -13.72 3.83
C ALA A 320 -6.48 -12.37 4.13
N MET A 321 -5.75 -11.45 4.75
CA MET A 321 -6.22 -10.10 5.03
C MET A 321 -6.47 -9.30 3.74
N THR A 322 -5.57 -9.40 2.77
CA THR A 322 -5.72 -8.74 1.47
C THR A 322 -6.90 -9.31 0.69
N GLU A 323 -7.12 -10.62 0.73
CA GLU A 323 -8.28 -11.27 0.13
C GLU A 323 -9.58 -10.79 0.76
N LYS A 324 -9.66 -10.77 2.10
CA LYS A 324 -10.80 -10.22 2.85
C LYS A 324 -11.12 -8.78 2.45
N PHE A 325 -10.10 -7.94 2.22
CA PHE A 325 -10.32 -6.58 1.72
C PHE A 325 -11.06 -6.58 0.39
N TYR A 326 -10.63 -7.39 -0.58
CA TYR A 326 -11.25 -7.40 -1.90
C TYR A 326 -12.66 -8.00 -1.89
N VAL A 327 -12.89 -9.03 -1.10
CA VAL A 327 -14.18 -9.77 -1.06
C VAL A 327 -15.21 -9.03 -0.20
N ASP A 328 -14.84 -8.62 1.00
CA ASP A 328 -15.80 -8.10 1.97
C ASP A 328 -15.88 -6.57 1.99
N MET A 329 -14.74 -5.89 2.11
CA MET A 329 -14.71 -4.47 2.43
C MET A 329 -15.06 -3.60 1.24
N LYS A 330 -14.52 -3.91 0.07
CA LYS A 330 -14.76 -3.15 -1.15
C LYS A 330 -16.23 -3.18 -1.57
N ASN A 331 -16.92 -4.28 -1.31
CA ASN A 331 -18.33 -4.47 -1.67
C ASN A 331 -19.31 -3.75 -0.72
N ARG A 332 -18.82 -3.06 0.33
CA ARG A 332 -19.66 -2.29 1.26
C ARG A 332 -19.89 -0.84 0.83
N LYS A 333 -19.27 -0.41 -0.25
CA LYS A 333 -19.44 0.94 -0.79
C LYS A 333 -20.78 1.09 -1.52
N GLU A 334 -21.54 2.06 -1.12
CA GLU A 334 -22.81 2.44 -1.78
C GLU A 334 -22.52 3.45 -2.93
N GLY A 335 -21.94 2.93 -4.00
CA GLY A 335 -21.60 3.69 -5.21
C GLY A 335 -20.12 3.66 -5.60
N GLY A 336 -19.85 3.84 -6.90
CA GLY A 336 -18.52 3.68 -7.49
C GLY A 336 -17.47 4.75 -7.14
N ASN A 337 -17.94 5.92 -6.61
CA ASN A 337 -17.07 7.09 -6.39
C ASN A 337 -16.67 7.29 -4.92
N ILE A 338 -16.87 6.29 -4.05
CA ILE A 338 -16.47 6.40 -2.65
C ILE A 338 -14.97 6.20 -2.57
N PRO A 339 -14.21 7.17 -1.99
CA PRO A 339 -12.76 7.09 -1.92
C PRO A 339 -12.25 5.99 -0.97
N ASP A 340 -11.06 5.48 -1.29
CA ASP A 340 -10.25 4.63 -0.42
C ASP A 340 -9.03 5.42 0.07
N PHE A 341 -8.86 5.50 1.38
CA PHE A 341 -7.64 6.04 1.98
C PHE A 341 -6.92 4.91 2.73
N ILE A 342 -5.88 4.37 2.11
CA ILE A 342 -5.14 3.21 2.59
C ILE A 342 -3.78 3.71 3.06
N VAL A 343 -3.55 3.66 4.36
CA VAL A 343 -2.29 4.09 4.96
C VAL A 343 -1.70 2.99 5.81
N GLY A 344 -0.39 2.98 5.92
CA GLY A 344 0.32 2.05 6.79
C GLY A 344 1.82 2.10 6.61
N THR A 345 2.49 1.34 7.45
CA THR A 345 3.88 0.97 7.30
C THR A 345 3.94 -0.37 6.57
N MET A 346 4.83 -0.52 5.62
CA MET A 346 5.03 -1.79 4.94
C MET A 346 5.82 -2.73 5.85
N PHE A 347 5.22 -3.87 6.21
CA PHE A 347 5.86 -4.89 7.05
C PHE A 347 6.12 -6.20 6.30
N ASN A 348 5.37 -6.45 5.22
CA ASN A 348 5.47 -7.70 4.47
C ASN A 348 5.20 -7.41 2.98
N GLU A 349 5.79 -8.20 2.09
CA GLU A 349 5.57 -8.07 0.64
C GLU A 349 4.13 -8.39 0.20
N PHE A 350 3.33 -9.02 1.06
CA PHE A 350 1.92 -9.37 0.84
C PHE A 350 0.94 -8.53 1.66
N ASP A 351 1.42 -7.53 2.38
CA ASP A 351 0.50 -6.58 2.98
C ASP A 351 -0.35 -5.88 1.90
N ILE A 352 -1.43 -5.26 2.32
CA ILE A 352 -2.42 -4.71 1.40
C ILE A 352 -1.83 -3.66 0.46
N GLN A 353 -0.93 -2.78 0.98
CA GLN A 353 -0.30 -1.75 0.18
C GLN A 353 0.59 -2.37 -0.89
N ASN A 354 1.51 -3.26 -0.49
CA ASN A 354 2.43 -3.93 -1.41
C ASN A 354 1.70 -4.77 -2.46
N THR A 355 0.65 -5.48 -2.07
CA THR A 355 -0.15 -6.28 -3.00
C THR A 355 -0.85 -5.40 -4.04
N MET A 356 -1.45 -4.28 -3.60
CA MET A 356 -2.11 -3.35 -4.50
C MET A 356 -1.12 -2.69 -5.47
N ILE A 357 0.01 -2.20 -4.96
CA ILE A 357 1.05 -1.57 -5.77
C ILE A 357 1.62 -2.58 -6.78
N SER A 358 1.94 -3.81 -6.34
CA SER A 358 2.44 -4.89 -7.21
C SER A 358 1.48 -5.21 -8.35
N LYS A 359 0.17 -5.19 -8.07
CA LYS A 359 -0.85 -5.42 -9.10
C LYS A 359 -0.84 -4.30 -10.15
N LEU A 360 -0.73 -3.05 -9.71
CA LEU A 360 -0.68 -1.89 -10.60
C LEU A 360 0.61 -1.88 -11.44
N GLU A 361 1.75 -2.20 -10.85
CA GLU A 361 3.04 -2.32 -11.55
C GLU A 361 3.01 -3.43 -12.61
N ARG A 362 2.52 -4.62 -12.26
CA ARG A 362 2.42 -5.76 -13.21
C ARG A 362 1.54 -5.47 -14.41
N THR A 363 0.50 -4.66 -14.24
CA THR A 363 -0.37 -4.26 -15.35
C THR A 363 0.21 -3.09 -16.17
N GLY A 364 1.39 -2.57 -15.80
CA GLY A 364 2.00 -1.41 -16.44
C GLY A 364 1.15 -0.14 -16.32
N ASN A 365 0.36 -0.04 -15.26
CA ASN A 365 -0.61 1.04 -15.06
C ASN A 365 -0.09 2.17 -14.16
N LEU A 366 1.16 2.10 -13.67
CA LEU A 366 1.77 3.15 -12.84
C LEU A 366 2.71 4.04 -13.66
N ILE A 367 2.62 5.34 -13.42
CA ILE A 367 3.50 6.39 -13.96
C ILE A 367 4.10 7.13 -12.76
N THR A 368 5.42 7.26 -12.72
CA THR A 368 6.11 8.04 -11.69
C THR A 368 5.99 9.53 -12.00
N ASP A 369 5.77 10.35 -10.98
CA ASP A 369 5.74 11.79 -11.10
C ASP A 369 7.13 12.32 -11.52
N PRO A 370 7.23 13.14 -12.59
CA PRO A 370 8.51 13.62 -13.07
C PRO A 370 9.27 14.54 -12.07
N GLN A 371 8.56 15.11 -11.10
CA GLN A 371 9.11 16.06 -10.14
C GLN A 371 9.35 15.44 -8.76
N ASN A 372 8.69 14.31 -8.47
CA ASN A 372 8.75 13.67 -7.16
C ASN A 372 8.72 12.13 -7.27
N ASP A 373 9.87 11.51 -7.16
CA ASP A 373 10.05 10.05 -7.27
C ASP A 373 9.24 9.26 -6.23
N ASN A 374 8.81 9.89 -5.14
CA ASN A 374 7.99 9.28 -4.09
C ASN A 374 6.54 9.07 -4.52
N ILE A 375 6.12 9.67 -5.64
CA ILE A 375 4.73 9.71 -6.09
C ILE A 375 4.57 8.97 -7.40
N GLN A 376 3.58 8.11 -7.47
CA GLN A 376 3.18 7.41 -8.69
C GLN A 376 1.66 7.51 -8.87
N TYR A 377 1.21 7.54 -10.12
CA TYR A 377 -0.20 7.59 -10.49
C TYR A 377 -0.58 6.41 -11.36
N THR A 378 -1.85 5.99 -11.29
CA THR A 378 -2.43 5.20 -12.38
C THR A 378 -2.62 6.08 -13.63
N LYS A 379 -2.61 5.47 -14.82
CA LYS A 379 -2.76 6.18 -16.11
C LYS A 379 -4.05 7.03 -16.19
N ASP A 380 -5.08 6.65 -15.46
CA ASP A 380 -6.35 7.39 -15.34
C ASP A 380 -6.37 8.40 -14.20
N TYR A 381 -5.24 8.58 -13.50
CA TYR A 381 -5.08 9.45 -12.33
C TYR A 381 -6.08 9.18 -11.17
N SER A 382 -6.75 8.02 -11.17
CA SER A 382 -7.72 7.67 -10.13
C SER A 382 -7.08 7.14 -8.85
N THR A 383 -5.85 6.63 -8.92
CA THR A 383 -5.09 6.14 -7.77
C THR A 383 -3.75 6.85 -7.69
N VAL A 384 -3.43 7.34 -6.50
CA VAL A 384 -2.12 7.92 -6.16
C VAL A 384 -1.44 7.00 -5.16
N VAL A 385 -0.20 6.63 -5.47
CA VAL A 385 0.68 5.86 -4.59
C VAL A 385 1.77 6.80 -4.09
N ILE A 386 1.92 6.90 -2.78
CA ILE A 386 2.91 7.75 -2.12
C ILE A 386 3.75 6.86 -1.21
N ARG A 387 5.05 6.82 -1.46
CA ARG A 387 6.03 6.08 -0.64
C ARG A 387 7.12 7.02 -0.19
N ILE A 388 7.23 7.22 1.12
CA ILE A 388 8.21 8.17 1.69
C ILE A 388 9.36 7.38 2.31
N ASP A 389 10.55 7.51 1.72
CA ASP A 389 11.80 7.02 2.30
C ASP A 389 12.15 7.84 3.55
N CYS A 390 12.72 7.24 4.59
CA CYS A 390 13.19 7.95 5.76
C CYS A 390 14.42 8.84 5.48
N TYR A 391 15.13 8.58 4.39
CA TYR A 391 16.31 9.33 3.98
C TYR A 391 16.04 10.25 2.80
N ASP A 392 16.69 11.42 2.80
CA ASP A 392 16.81 12.28 1.63
C ASP A 392 17.84 11.70 0.64
N LYS A 393 17.95 12.32 -0.56
CA LYS A 393 18.93 11.93 -1.60
C LYS A 393 20.40 12.03 -1.14
N LYS A 394 20.69 12.64 0.03
CA LYS A 394 22.03 12.75 0.63
C LYS A 394 22.23 11.79 1.81
N GLY A 395 21.28 10.89 2.06
CA GLY A 395 21.34 9.93 3.17
C GLY A 395 21.14 10.56 4.55
N ARG A 396 20.42 11.67 4.66
CA ARG A 396 20.07 12.33 5.91
C ARG A 396 18.59 12.11 6.20
N SER A 397 18.22 12.07 7.48
CA SER A 397 16.80 12.02 7.87
C SER A 397 16.00 13.14 7.19
N ILE A 398 14.87 12.79 6.60
CA ILE A 398 13.93 13.75 6.00
C ILE A 398 13.09 14.49 7.06
N ALA A 399 12.99 13.94 8.28
CA ALA A 399 12.31 14.56 9.42
C ALA A 399 13.21 14.55 10.67
N PRO A 400 14.32 15.31 10.68
CA PRO A 400 15.33 15.25 11.74
C PRO A 400 14.82 15.71 13.12
N GLU A 401 13.74 16.48 13.17
CA GLU A 401 13.08 16.86 14.44
C GLU A 401 12.25 15.71 15.04
N LEU A 402 11.93 14.69 14.24
CA LEU A 402 11.20 13.50 14.67
C LEU A 402 12.14 12.34 15.01
N ILE A 403 13.12 12.12 14.14
CA ILE A 403 14.16 11.10 14.28
C ILE A 403 15.42 11.60 13.58
N SER A 404 16.53 11.71 14.30
CA SER A 404 17.80 12.18 13.76
C SER A 404 18.40 11.17 12.77
N THR A 405 19.40 11.62 12.00
CA THR A 405 20.12 10.72 11.07
C THR A 405 20.90 9.65 11.82
N GLU A 406 21.44 9.98 12.98
CA GLU A 406 22.18 9.07 13.86
C GLU A 406 21.25 7.98 14.40
N GLU A 407 20.10 8.37 14.95
CA GLU A 407 19.09 7.41 15.44
C GLU A 407 18.60 6.48 14.33
N LEU A 408 18.41 6.97 13.09
CA LEU A 408 18.06 6.12 11.96
C LEU A 408 19.15 5.11 11.62
N ARG A 409 20.44 5.47 11.76
CA ARG A 409 21.56 4.57 11.55
C ARG A 409 21.60 3.49 12.62
N ASP A 410 21.40 3.86 13.89
CA ASP A 410 21.35 2.91 15.00
C ASP A 410 20.20 1.88 14.78
N VAL A 411 19.04 2.35 14.35
CA VAL A 411 17.92 1.47 13.98
C VAL A 411 18.31 0.55 12.82
N GLN A 412 18.95 1.10 11.77
CA GLN A 412 19.39 0.33 10.61
C GLN A 412 20.38 -0.76 10.98
N GLU A 413 21.34 -0.49 11.88
CA GLU A 413 22.31 -1.47 12.37
C GLU A 413 21.68 -2.54 13.27
N SER A 414 20.57 -2.20 13.96
CA SER A 414 19.86 -3.13 14.84
C SER A 414 18.90 -4.07 14.11
N MET A 415 18.60 -3.80 12.83
CA MET A 415 17.63 -4.53 12.00
C MET A 415 18.32 -5.30 10.87
N LYS A 416 17.65 -6.35 10.37
CA LYS A 416 18.06 -6.95 9.09
C LYS A 416 17.87 -5.93 7.96
N PRO A 417 18.78 -5.82 6.98
CA PRO A 417 18.70 -4.81 5.92
C PRO A 417 17.36 -4.75 5.20
N TYR A 418 16.78 -5.90 4.83
CA TYR A 418 15.49 -5.95 4.15
C TYR A 418 14.33 -5.43 5.02
N GLN A 419 14.41 -5.63 6.35
CA GLN A 419 13.41 -5.13 7.29
C GLN A 419 13.45 -3.61 7.39
N PHE A 420 14.65 -3.05 7.48
CA PHE A 420 14.84 -1.60 7.48
C PHE A 420 14.37 -0.99 6.16
N ASP A 421 14.76 -1.56 5.03
CA ASP A 421 14.33 -1.09 3.70
C ASP A 421 12.80 -1.09 3.58
N LEU A 422 12.15 -2.15 4.04
CA LEU A 422 10.70 -2.27 3.95
C LEU A 422 9.97 -1.29 4.88
N VAL A 423 10.39 -1.21 6.17
CA VAL A 423 9.67 -0.47 7.22
C VAL A 423 9.98 1.02 7.21
N TYR A 424 11.23 1.40 7.00
CA TYR A 424 11.68 2.79 7.09
C TYR A 424 11.85 3.46 5.73
N ARG A 425 12.34 2.73 4.74
CA ARG A 425 12.56 3.25 3.40
C ARG A 425 11.40 3.01 2.44
N GLN A 426 10.42 2.17 2.82
CA GLN A 426 9.30 1.76 1.98
C GLN A 426 9.75 1.16 0.63
N ILE A 427 10.93 0.55 0.61
CA ILE A 427 11.51 -0.14 -0.53
C ILE A 427 11.21 -1.63 -0.37
N ARG A 428 10.65 -2.22 -1.42
CA ARG A 428 10.53 -3.67 -1.49
C ARG A 428 11.89 -4.27 -1.80
N SER A 429 12.70 -4.51 -0.77
CA SER A 429 13.85 -5.38 -0.90
C SER A 429 13.39 -6.82 -0.66
N SER A 430 13.85 -7.74 -1.48
CA SER A 430 13.72 -9.15 -1.15
C SER A 430 14.37 -9.40 0.21
N ARG A 431 13.73 -10.18 1.08
CA ARG A 431 14.43 -10.86 2.17
C ARG A 431 15.77 -11.35 1.62
N GLU A 432 16.85 -11.35 2.40
CA GLU A 432 18.24 -11.72 2.00
C GLU A 432 18.29 -12.70 0.81
N PRO A 433 19.23 -12.58 -0.14
CA PRO A 433 19.15 -13.23 -1.43
C PRO A 433 18.72 -14.69 -1.24
N ARG A 434 17.46 -14.92 -1.58
CA ARG A 434 16.91 -16.28 -1.60
C ARG A 434 17.73 -17.04 -2.61
N ILE A 435 18.00 -18.29 -2.32
CA ILE A 435 18.81 -19.13 -3.18
C ILE A 435 18.33 -19.05 -4.64
N PHE A 436 17.02 -19.01 -4.84
CA PHE A 436 16.40 -18.99 -6.16
C PHE A 436 15.58 -17.71 -6.44
N ASP A 437 16.11 -16.55 -6.03
CA ASP A 437 15.43 -15.27 -6.33
C ASP A 437 15.26 -15.05 -7.84
N TRP A 438 14.21 -14.33 -8.22
CA TRP A 438 13.93 -13.98 -9.63
C TRP A 438 15.10 -13.29 -10.33
N GLY A 439 15.95 -12.56 -9.59
CA GLY A 439 17.11 -11.85 -10.13
C GLY A 439 18.25 -12.77 -10.53
N VAL A 440 18.34 -13.98 -9.99
CA VAL A 440 19.40 -14.95 -10.29
C VAL A 440 18.95 -16.04 -11.28
N LEU A 441 17.64 -16.28 -11.41
CA LEU A 441 17.11 -17.30 -12.30
C LEU A 441 17.17 -16.89 -13.78
N LYS A 442 17.55 -17.82 -14.64
CA LYS A 442 17.34 -17.67 -16.07
C LYS A 442 15.88 -17.88 -16.40
N THR A 443 15.24 -16.89 -17.04
CA THR A 443 13.81 -16.94 -17.35
C THR A 443 13.53 -16.92 -18.86
N TYR A 444 12.33 -17.38 -19.23
CA TYR A 444 11.84 -17.32 -20.61
C TYR A 444 10.43 -16.72 -20.67
N LYS A 445 10.13 -15.94 -21.71
CA LYS A 445 8.79 -15.42 -22.02
C LYS A 445 8.06 -16.24 -23.07
N LYS A 446 8.81 -16.95 -23.87
CA LYS A 446 8.29 -17.84 -24.93
C LYS A 446 9.19 -19.06 -25.01
N LEU A 447 8.59 -20.24 -25.16
CA LEU A 447 9.32 -21.49 -25.38
C LEU A 447 9.98 -21.50 -26.76
N PRO A 448 11.25 -21.94 -26.87
CA PRO A 448 11.93 -22.07 -28.13
C PRO A 448 11.33 -23.21 -28.99
N LYS A 449 11.51 -23.14 -30.30
CA LYS A 449 11.05 -24.18 -31.22
C LYS A 449 11.95 -25.42 -31.22
N THR A 450 13.10 -25.32 -30.64
CA THR A 450 14.18 -26.32 -30.56
C THR A 450 14.07 -27.26 -29.37
N LEU A 451 12.94 -27.17 -28.63
CA LEU A 451 12.66 -28.08 -27.52
C LEU A 451 12.53 -29.54 -28.04
N SER A 452 13.07 -30.46 -27.26
CA SER A 452 12.88 -31.89 -27.47
C SER A 452 11.40 -32.28 -27.50
N ASN A 453 11.04 -33.29 -28.26
CA ASN A 453 9.68 -33.83 -28.27
C ASN A 453 9.35 -34.70 -27.06
N THR A 454 10.32 -34.91 -26.18
CA THR A 454 10.17 -35.71 -24.96
C THR A 454 10.55 -34.88 -23.75
N SER A 455 9.93 -35.16 -22.62
CA SER A 455 10.18 -34.50 -21.36
C SER A 455 10.59 -35.44 -20.23
N ILE A 456 11.06 -34.86 -19.14
CA ILE A 456 11.51 -35.54 -17.94
C ILE A 456 10.71 -34.95 -16.76
N ALA A 457 10.23 -35.79 -15.86
CA ALA A 457 9.63 -35.34 -14.64
C ALA A 457 10.21 -36.05 -13.40
N VAL A 458 10.15 -35.36 -12.28
CA VAL A 458 10.47 -35.92 -10.96
C VAL A 458 9.25 -35.75 -10.07
N LEU A 459 9.10 -36.63 -9.10
CA LEU A 459 7.97 -36.61 -8.17
C LEU A 459 8.47 -36.72 -6.73
N ASP A 460 8.13 -35.72 -5.91
CA ASP A 460 8.13 -35.82 -4.45
C ASP A 460 6.68 -36.02 -3.96
N PRO A 461 6.28 -37.25 -3.56
CA PRO A 461 4.91 -37.55 -3.21
C PRO A 461 4.63 -37.21 -1.76
N THR A 462 3.56 -36.45 -1.51
CA THR A 462 3.03 -36.26 -0.15
C THR A 462 2.12 -37.43 0.24
N ARG A 463 2.25 -37.91 1.49
CA ARG A 463 1.47 -39.05 2.02
C ARG A 463 0.28 -38.66 2.85
N LYS A 464 0.26 -37.49 3.43
CA LYS A 464 -0.84 -36.99 4.28
C LYS A 464 -1.36 -35.68 3.76
N SER A 465 -2.69 -35.54 3.74
CA SER A 465 -3.30 -34.22 3.62
C SER A 465 -2.83 -33.36 4.78
N GLY A 466 -2.13 -32.26 4.48
CA GLY A 466 -1.51 -31.39 5.50
C GLY A 466 -0.79 -30.21 4.88
N ASN A 467 0.35 -29.86 5.43
CA ASN A 467 1.13 -28.72 4.99
C ASN A 467 2.07 -29.01 3.80
N ASP A 468 2.34 -30.29 3.50
CA ASP A 468 3.27 -30.69 2.44
C ASP A 468 2.57 -30.71 1.08
N TYR A 469 3.32 -30.37 0.04
CA TYR A 469 2.80 -30.34 -1.33
C TYR A 469 3.27 -31.58 -2.11
N PHE A 470 2.34 -32.15 -2.87
CA PHE A 470 2.66 -33.06 -3.95
C PHE A 470 3.32 -32.24 -5.06
N SER A 471 4.58 -32.51 -5.36
CA SER A 471 5.40 -31.72 -6.27
C SER A 471 5.90 -32.58 -7.42
N MET A 472 5.43 -32.29 -8.64
CA MET A 472 5.82 -33.00 -9.86
C MET A 472 6.15 -32.00 -10.99
N PRO A 473 7.33 -31.37 -11.00
CA PRO A 473 7.78 -30.52 -12.07
C PRO A 473 8.18 -31.32 -13.32
N CYS A 474 7.91 -30.74 -14.50
CA CYS A 474 8.23 -31.28 -15.82
C CYS A 474 9.25 -30.37 -16.54
N PHE A 475 10.26 -31.00 -17.12
CA PHE A 475 11.36 -30.33 -17.80
C PHE A 475 11.56 -30.84 -19.20
N VAL A 476 11.81 -29.95 -20.15
CA VAL A 476 12.12 -30.27 -21.56
C VAL A 476 13.49 -29.73 -21.92
N LEU A 477 14.30 -30.53 -22.55
CA LEU A 477 15.62 -30.13 -23.03
C LEU A 477 15.51 -29.29 -24.32
N ASP A 478 16.17 -28.16 -24.34
CA ASP A 478 16.43 -27.44 -25.60
C ASP A 478 17.68 -28.00 -26.28
N THR A 479 17.54 -28.45 -27.51
CA THR A 479 18.62 -29.12 -28.24
C THR A 479 19.72 -28.17 -28.74
N GLU A 480 19.44 -26.86 -28.82
CA GLU A 480 20.41 -25.85 -29.23
C GLU A 480 21.18 -25.27 -28.02
N SER A 481 20.47 -24.73 -27.02
CA SER A 481 21.12 -24.14 -25.86
C SER A 481 21.62 -25.16 -24.85
N ASN A 482 21.12 -26.39 -24.94
CA ASN A 482 21.40 -27.46 -23.99
C ASN A 482 20.92 -27.18 -22.55
N ASP A 483 20.06 -26.15 -22.37
CA ASP A 483 19.38 -25.85 -21.11
C ASP A 483 18.08 -26.65 -20.98
N PHE A 484 17.64 -26.92 -19.76
CA PHE A 484 16.32 -27.49 -19.52
C PHE A 484 15.31 -26.36 -19.25
N PHE A 485 14.12 -26.51 -19.80
CA PHE A 485 13.02 -25.60 -19.61
C PHE A 485 11.99 -26.23 -18.69
N PHE A 486 11.68 -25.59 -17.57
CA PHE A 486 10.55 -25.94 -16.71
C PHE A 486 9.25 -25.54 -17.42
N THR A 487 8.48 -26.51 -17.89
CA THR A 487 7.35 -26.25 -18.81
C THR A 487 5.98 -26.45 -18.17
N ASP A 488 5.86 -27.35 -17.18
CA ASP A 488 4.59 -27.67 -16.53
C ASP A 488 4.81 -28.31 -15.16
N CYS A 489 3.76 -28.39 -14.32
CA CYS A 489 3.83 -29.11 -13.04
C CYS A 489 2.45 -29.54 -12.53
N ILE A 490 2.44 -30.56 -11.68
CA ILE A 490 1.39 -30.77 -10.67
C ILE A 490 1.95 -30.28 -9.35
N TYR A 491 1.25 -29.31 -8.72
CA TYR A 491 1.64 -28.78 -7.43
C TYR A 491 0.42 -28.53 -6.55
N THR A 492 0.17 -29.43 -5.59
CA THR A 492 -1.08 -29.42 -4.82
C THR A 492 -0.91 -30.06 -3.45
N GLN A 493 -1.73 -29.63 -2.47
CA GLN A 493 -1.82 -30.27 -1.15
C GLN A 493 -2.75 -31.49 -1.12
N LYS A 494 -3.31 -31.89 -2.26
CA LYS A 494 -4.13 -33.09 -2.34
C LYS A 494 -3.27 -34.35 -2.20
N SER A 495 -3.61 -35.22 -1.27
CA SER A 495 -2.92 -36.50 -1.13
C SER A 495 -3.32 -37.47 -2.22
N LEU A 496 -2.41 -38.43 -2.52
CA LEU A 496 -2.65 -39.52 -3.47
C LEU A 496 -3.83 -40.44 -3.10
N GLY A 497 -4.28 -40.43 -1.84
CA GLY A 497 -5.29 -41.35 -1.37
C GLY A 497 -4.81 -42.81 -1.35
N LYS A 498 -5.72 -43.79 -1.44
CA LYS A 498 -5.36 -45.20 -1.59
C LYS A 498 -4.97 -45.48 -3.06
N VAL A 499 -3.69 -45.72 -3.27
CA VAL A 499 -3.11 -45.95 -4.63
C VAL A 499 -3.71 -47.21 -5.27
N SER A 500 -4.14 -48.18 -4.47
CA SER A 500 -4.80 -49.41 -4.93
C SER A 500 -6.29 -49.25 -5.32
N ASP A 501 -6.87 -48.05 -5.19
CA ASP A 501 -8.23 -47.77 -5.62
C ASP A 501 -8.27 -47.55 -7.16
N PRO A 502 -8.99 -48.41 -7.92
CA PRO A 502 -9.12 -48.27 -9.38
C PRO A 502 -9.81 -46.97 -9.81
N ASN A 503 -10.54 -46.32 -8.89
CA ASN A 503 -11.24 -45.08 -9.14
C ASN A 503 -10.46 -43.84 -8.66
N ASN A 504 -9.18 -44.01 -8.30
CA ASN A 504 -8.36 -42.90 -7.81
C ASN A 504 -8.18 -41.83 -8.90
N VAL A 505 -8.99 -40.77 -8.78
CA VAL A 505 -8.99 -39.64 -9.73
C VAL A 505 -7.62 -38.93 -9.77
N PHE A 506 -6.94 -38.87 -8.63
CA PHE A 506 -5.64 -38.18 -8.58
C PHE A 506 -4.53 -39.00 -9.25
N LEU A 507 -4.52 -40.33 -9.12
CA LEU A 507 -3.61 -41.21 -9.84
C LEU A 507 -3.82 -41.09 -11.35
N LYS A 508 -5.09 -41.10 -11.81
CA LYS A 508 -5.42 -40.87 -13.23
C LYS A 508 -4.91 -39.50 -13.72
N ARG A 509 -4.97 -38.47 -12.89
CA ARG A 509 -4.41 -37.15 -13.21
C ARG A 509 -2.91 -37.21 -13.40
N VAL A 510 -2.17 -37.91 -12.55
CA VAL A 510 -0.72 -38.09 -12.68
C VAL A 510 -0.38 -38.83 -13.97
N VAL A 511 -1.10 -39.90 -14.30
CA VAL A 511 -0.94 -40.67 -15.55
C VAL A 511 -1.20 -39.80 -16.78
N ASN A 512 -2.31 -39.07 -16.79
CA ASN A 512 -2.63 -38.14 -17.88
C ASN A 512 -1.56 -37.07 -18.04
N PHE A 513 -1.04 -36.51 -16.96
CA PHE A 513 0.06 -35.53 -16.98
C PHE A 513 1.33 -36.11 -17.63
N ILE A 514 1.66 -37.39 -17.36
CA ILE A 514 2.78 -38.09 -17.98
C ILE A 514 2.55 -38.22 -19.49
N ILE A 515 1.35 -38.60 -19.91
CA ILE A 515 1.00 -38.81 -21.32
C ILE A 515 0.98 -37.48 -22.07
N ASP A 516 0.28 -36.47 -21.55
CA ASP A 516 0.08 -35.17 -22.18
C ASP A 516 1.41 -34.43 -22.37
N ASN A 517 2.29 -34.51 -21.37
CA ASN A 517 3.63 -33.91 -21.44
C ASN A 517 4.70 -34.79 -22.11
N ARG A 518 4.32 -35.97 -22.66
CA ARG A 518 5.23 -36.91 -23.33
C ARG A 518 6.46 -37.27 -22.49
N ILE A 519 6.24 -37.54 -21.21
CA ILE A 519 7.32 -37.85 -20.27
C ILE A 519 7.87 -39.23 -20.56
N THR A 520 9.18 -39.28 -20.90
CA THR A 520 9.87 -40.54 -21.21
C THR A 520 10.77 -41.00 -20.07
N GLN A 521 11.12 -40.11 -19.16
CA GLN A 521 11.88 -40.43 -17.96
C GLN A 521 11.15 -39.83 -16.77
N PHE A 522 10.74 -40.69 -15.85
CA PHE A 522 10.01 -40.34 -14.66
C PHE A 522 10.73 -40.85 -13.43
N THR A 523 11.12 -39.98 -12.54
CA THR A 523 11.80 -40.32 -11.30
C THR A 523 10.90 -40.04 -10.10
N LEU A 524 10.72 -41.05 -9.27
CA LEU A 524 9.88 -41.02 -8.08
C LEU A 524 10.73 -41.14 -6.81
N GLU A 525 10.56 -40.25 -5.83
CA GLU A 525 11.13 -40.46 -4.51
C GLU A 525 10.29 -41.47 -3.71
N ASN A 526 10.90 -42.61 -3.37
CA ASN A 526 10.22 -43.67 -2.65
C ASN A 526 10.72 -43.76 -1.20
N ASN A 527 9.97 -43.13 -0.30
CA ASN A 527 10.37 -43.09 1.11
C ASN A 527 9.81 -44.24 1.97
N THR A 528 8.80 -45.00 1.53
CA THR A 528 8.16 -46.04 2.38
C THR A 528 7.39 -47.16 1.69
N SER A 529 7.13 -47.18 0.38
CA SER A 529 6.44 -48.34 -0.23
C SER A 529 6.77 -48.48 -1.72
N ASN A 530 7.22 -49.67 -2.13
CA ASN A 530 7.55 -50.05 -3.50
C ASN A 530 6.36 -50.12 -4.47
N THR A 531 5.20 -49.54 -4.13
CA THR A 531 3.97 -49.79 -4.86
C THR A 531 3.54 -48.68 -5.79
N LEU A 532 3.87 -47.39 -5.51
CA LEU A 532 3.39 -46.28 -6.31
C LEU A 532 3.92 -46.31 -7.76
N GLY A 533 5.22 -46.54 -7.93
CA GLY A 533 5.82 -46.63 -9.27
C GLY A 533 5.20 -47.75 -10.11
N ALA A 534 4.99 -48.94 -9.52
CA ALA A 534 4.35 -50.06 -10.17
C ALA A 534 2.89 -49.76 -10.59
N PHE A 535 2.11 -49.07 -9.73
CA PHE A 535 0.76 -48.69 -10.10
C PHE A 535 0.70 -47.67 -11.23
N ILE A 536 1.61 -46.68 -11.23
CA ILE A 536 1.71 -45.71 -12.33
C ILE A 536 2.10 -46.45 -13.62
N GLU A 537 3.05 -47.37 -13.57
CA GLU A 537 3.51 -48.15 -14.71
C GLU A 537 2.39 -49.01 -15.30
N ASP A 538 1.62 -49.72 -14.47
CA ASP A 538 0.48 -50.52 -14.91
C ASP A 538 -0.60 -49.66 -15.54
N GLU A 539 -0.90 -48.49 -14.99
CA GLU A 539 -1.92 -47.60 -15.54
C GLU A 539 -1.46 -46.95 -16.86
N LEU A 540 -0.17 -46.62 -17.00
CA LEU A 540 0.41 -46.17 -18.26
C LEU A 540 0.30 -47.25 -19.35
N LYS A 541 0.60 -48.51 -19.02
CA LYS A 541 0.45 -49.63 -19.93
C LYS A 541 -1.00 -49.84 -20.36
N ARG A 542 -1.97 -49.74 -19.44
CA ARG A 542 -3.41 -49.79 -19.74
C ARG A 542 -3.85 -48.68 -20.71
N ASN A 543 -3.22 -47.51 -20.63
CA ASN A 543 -3.47 -46.38 -21.54
C ASN A 543 -2.61 -46.46 -22.83
N GLY A 544 -1.89 -47.54 -23.07
CA GLY A 544 -1.06 -47.72 -24.27
C GLY A 544 0.23 -46.89 -24.31
N TYR A 545 0.63 -46.30 -23.19
CA TYR A 545 1.83 -45.48 -23.09
C TYR A 545 3.00 -46.28 -22.52
N ASN A 546 3.82 -46.87 -23.42
CA ASN A 546 4.92 -47.78 -23.05
C ASN A 546 6.32 -47.11 -23.07
N ASN A 547 6.40 -45.83 -23.39
CA ASN A 547 7.67 -45.15 -23.64
C ASN A 547 8.21 -44.42 -22.40
N CYS A 548 7.59 -44.56 -21.21
CA CYS A 548 8.02 -43.93 -19.97
C CYS A 548 8.86 -44.90 -19.14
N LYS A 549 10.12 -44.55 -18.92
CA LYS A 549 10.98 -45.29 -17.96
C LYS A 549 10.76 -44.68 -16.54
N ILE A 550 10.26 -45.53 -15.66
CA ILE A 550 10.06 -45.14 -14.25
C ILE A 550 11.27 -45.60 -13.42
N GLU A 551 11.84 -44.69 -12.66
CA GLU A 551 12.95 -44.97 -11.75
C GLU A 551 12.61 -44.50 -10.35
N GLU A 552 12.81 -45.35 -9.36
CA GLU A 552 12.61 -45.04 -7.96
C GLU A 552 13.91 -44.63 -7.29
N LEU A 553 13.92 -43.47 -6.60
CA LEU A 553 15.02 -43.03 -5.76
C LEU A 553 14.71 -43.33 -4.30
N PHE A 554 15.57 -44.09 -3.67
CA PHE A 554 15.45 -44.36 -2.25
C PHE A 554 16.26 -43.31 -1.46
N SER A 555 15.59 -42.49 -0.66
CA SER A 555 16.25 -41.59 0.24
C SER A 555 16.99 -42.37 1.33
N ALA A 556 18.31 -42.43 1.27
CA ALA A 556 19.16 -43.19 2.19
C ALA A 556 19.24 -42.59 3.60
N SER A 557 18.63 -41.43 3.88
CA SER A 557 18.82 -40.73 5.13
C SER A 557 17.61 -40.80 6.06
N LYS A 558 17.80 -41.42 7.22
CA LYS A 558 16.87 -41.34 8.36
C LYS A 558 16.85 -39.97 9.06
N LYS A 559 17.59 -38.97 8.60
CA LYS A 559 17.74 -37.63 9.21
C LYS A 559 17.06 -36.53 8.35
N GLY A 560 15.83 -36.71 8.04
CA GLY A 560 14.81 -35.93 7.32
C GLY A 560 15.14 -34.51 6.81
N ARG A 561 15.23 -33.49 7.66
CA ARG A 561 15.26 -32.09 7.22
C ARG A 561 16.61 -31.56 6.80
N GLU A 562 17.68 -31.94 7.50
CA GLU A 562 19.05 -31.53 7.16
C GLU A 562 19.48 -32.06 5.79
N SER A 563 19.03 -33.25 5.41
CA SER A 563 19.37 -33.86 4.11
C SER A 563 18.68 -33.18 2.92
N LYS A 564 17.42 -32.75 3.07
CA LYS A 564 16.70 -31.98 2.02
C LYS A 564 17.39 -30.64 1.78
N LEU A 565 17.67 -29.88 2.84
CA LEU A 565 18.36 -28.59 2.71
C LEU A 565 19.75 -28.75 2.06
N GLN A 566 20.54 -29.73 2.47
CA GLN A 566 21.85 -29.99 1.87
C GLN A 566 21.75 -30.34 0.39
N ARG A 567 20.73 -31.13 -0.02
CA ARG A 567 20.45 -31.43 -1.42
C ARG A 567 20.15 -30.16 -2.20
N ILE A 568 19.24 -29.29 -1.70
CA ILE A 568 18.87 -28.03 -2.34
C ILE A 568 20.10 -27.13 -2.52
N LEU A 569 20.89 -26.92 -1.44
CA LEU A 569 22.08 -26.08 -1.47
C LEU A 569 23.18 -26.62 -2.39
N SER A 570 23.37 -27.93 -2.44
CA SER A 570 24.40 -28.55 -3.30
C SER A 570 24.07 -28.41 -4.79
N GLN A 571 22.81 -28.26 -5.14
CA GLN A 571 22.31 -28.14 -6.53
C GLN A 571 22.08 -26.70 -6.99
N GLU A 572 22.23 -25.69 -6.14
CA GLU A 572 21.96 -24.28 -6.42
C GLU A 572 22.61 -23.81 -7.73
N ALA A 573 23.92 -23.95 -7.85
CA ALA A 573 24.65 -23.50 -9.05
C ALA A 573 24.23 -24.25 -10.32
N ALA A 574 23.94 -25.54 -10.22
CA ALA A 574 23.50 -26.32 -11.37
C ALA A 574 22.11 -25.90 -11.84
N ILE A 575 21.19 -25.65 -10.91
CA ILE A 575 19.83 -25.17 -11.19
C ILE A 575 19.86 -23.79 -11.87
N ILE A 576 20.55 -22.82 -11.28
CA ILE A 576 20.63 -21.45 -11.80
C ILE A 576 21.26 -21.42 -13.19
N ASN A 577 22.27 -22.25 -13.44
CA ASN A 577 23.01 -22.20 -14.70
C ASN A 577 22.40 -23.00 -15.85
N ASN A 578 21.59 -24.02 -15.57
CA ASN A 578 21.16 -24.98 -16.60
C ASN A 578 19.63 -25.10 -16.72
N ILE A 579 18.84 -24.46 -15.87
CA ILE A 579 17.36 -24.49 -15.97
C ILE A 579 16.83 -23.10 -16.26
N ARG A 580 15.88 -23.05 -17.21
CA ARG A 580 15.11 -21.83 -17.52
C ARG A 580 13.70 -21.96 -17.00
N PHE A 581 13.28 -20.98 -16.24
CA PHE A 581 11.95 -20.90 -15.62
C PHE A 581 11.04 -19.92 -16.38
N PRO A 582 9.70 -20.05 -16.30
CA PRO A 582 8.80 -19.08 -16.89
C PRO A 582 8.99 -17.70 -16.25
N ASP A 583 9.07 -16.65 -17.06
CA ASP A 583 9.16 -15.28 -16.57
C ASP A 583 7.89 -14.92 -15.77
N LYS A 584 8.07 -14.12 -14.71
CA LYS A 584 6.97 -13.71 -13.83
C LYS A 584 5.79 -13.10 -14.61
N SER A 585 6.06 -12.43 -15.74
CA SER A 585 5.04 -11.75 -16.56
C SER A 585 4.11 -12.71 -17.31
N ILE A 586 4.53 -13.97 -17.53
CA ILE A 586 3.70 -14.96 -18.25
C ILE A 586 2.96 -15.92 -17.29
N LEU A 587 3.25 -15.88 -16.00
CA LEU A 587 2.57 -16.70 -15.00
C LEU A 587 1.14 -16.22 -14.79
N ARG A 588 0.17 -17.11 -14.99
CA ARG A 588 -1.23 -16.82 -14.70
C ARG A 588 -1.48 -16.96 -13.19
N PRO A 589 -2.09 -15.96 -12.53
CA PRO A 589 -2.45 -16.06 -11.12
C PRO A 589 -3.33 -17.29 -10.82
N LEU A 590 -3.20 -17.83 -9.62
CA LEU A 590 -4.00 -18.98 -9.14
C LEU A 590 -3.81 -20.29 -9.90
N THR A 591 -2.73 -20.45 -10.65
CA THR A 591 -2.35 -21.73 -11.26
C THR A 591 -1.36 -22.46 -10.37
N GLU A 592 -1.29 -23.79 -10.50
CA GLU A 592 -0.30 -24.62 -9.80
C GLU A 592 1.13 -24.21 -10.14
N MET A 593 1.40 -23.86 -11.41
CA MET A 593 2.70 -23.34 -11.84
C MET A 593 3.04 -22.00 -11.15
N SER A 594 2.09 -21.11 -11.02
CA SER A 594 2.28 -19.84 -10.31
C SER A 594 2.61 -20.06 -8.83
N GLN A 595 1.91 -21.00 -8.19
CA GLN A 595 2.12 -21.36 -6.79
C GLN A 595 3.46 -22.09 -6.60
N PHE A 596 3.82 -22.99 -7.50
CA PHE A 596 5.13 -23.66 -7.52
C PHE A 596 6.27 -22.63 -7.59
N MET A 597 6.21 -21.72 -8.57
CA MET A 597 7.22 -20.68 -8.75
C MET A 597 7.28 -19.71 -7.57
N GLU A 598 6.15 -19.42 -6.95
CA GLU A 598 6.09 -18.62 -5.75
C GLU A 598 6.83 -19.28 -4.59
N HIS A 599 6.60 -20.56 -4.31
CA HIS A 599 7.29 -21.29 -3.26
C HIS A 599 8.77 -21.53 -3.59
N PHE A 600 9.08 -21.83 -4.84
CA PHE A 600 10.44 -22.03 -5.31
C PHE A 600 11.31 -20.76 -5.15
N THR A 601 10.81 -19.61 -5.60
CA THR A 601 11.55 -18.34 -5.55
C THR A 601 11.59 -17.71 -4.16
N ARG A 602 10.77 -18.21 -3.23
CA ARG A 602 10.70 -17.71 -1.85
C ARG A 602 11.43 -18.56 -0.84
N PHE A 603 11.91 -19.71 -1.27
CA PHE A 603 12.58 -20.63 -0.37
C PHE A 603 13.75 -19.97 0.36
N ASP A 604 13.70 -20.01 1.70
CA ASP A 604 14.71 -19.49 2.59
C ASP A 604 15.44 -20.66 3.28
N SER A 605 16.75 -20.72 3.09
CA SER A 605 17.59 -21.81 3.67
C SER A 605 17.82 -21.66 5.17
N LYS A 606 17.49 -20.52 5.78
CA LYS A 606 17.78 -20.21 7.18
C LYS A 606 16.59 -20.33 8.11
N GLU A 607 15.36 -20.13 7.61
CA GLU A 607 14.17 -20.01 8.46
C GLU A 607 13.07 -21.02 8.12
N ASN A 608 12.54 -21.69 9.15
CA ASN A 608 11.27 -22.44 9.10
C ASN A 608 11.09 -23.43 7.94
N ILE A 609 12.17 -24.06 7.49
CA ILE A 609 12.17 -25.00 6.36
C ILE A 609 11.11 -26.10 6.56
N GLY A 610 10.31 -26.39 5.52
CA GLY A 610 9.23 -27.37 5.55
C GLY A 610 8.04 -26.99 6.43
N LYS A 611 7.92 -25.72 6.85
CA LYS A 611 6.70 -25.19 7.46
C LYS A 611 5.84 -24.51 6.39
N LYS A 612 4.58 -24.28 6.71
CA LYS A 612 3.61 -23.62 5.81
C LYS A 612 4.09 -22.27 5.27
N SER A 613 4.90 -21.52 6.05
CA SER A 613 5.49 -20.24 5.69
C SER A 613 6.70 -20.33 4.74
N ASN A 614 7.36 -21.51 4.69
CA ASN A 614 8.54 -21.77 3.86
C ASN A 614 8.54 -23.23 3.36
N PRO A 615 7.61 -23.61 2.43
CA PRO A 615 7.54 -24.96 1.88
C PRO A 615 8.81 -25.29 1.10
N ASP A 616 9.34 -26.48 1.31
CA ASP A 616 10.57 -26.98 0.68
C ASP A 616 10.31 -27.96 -0.49
N ASP A 617 9.06 -28.31 -0.74
CA ASP A 617 8.71 -29.33 -1.75
C ASP A 617 9.02 -28.90 -3.19
N ALA A 618 8.81 -27.61 -3.53
CA ALA A 618 9.14 -27.08 -4.85
C ALA A 618 10.67 -27.05 -5.08
N PRO A 619 11.50 -26.42 -4.23
CA PRO A 619 12.95 -26.44 -4.41
C PRO A 619 13.55 -27.84 -4.28
N ASP A 620 13.01 -28.71 -3.43
CA ASP A 620 13.50 -30.07 -3.27
C ASP A 620 13.28 -30.92 -4.52
N SER A 621 12.09 -30.86 -5.13
CA SER A 621 11.81 -31.57 -6.39
C SER A 621 12.69 -31.08 -7.56
N VAL A 622 13.00 -29.77 -7.65
CA VAL A 622 13.94 -29.25 -8.64
C VAL A 622 15.36 -29.70 -8.33
N ALA A 623 15.76 -29.77 -7.06
CA ALA A 623 17.06 -30.27 -6.65
C ALA A 623 17.23 -31.76 -6.98
N MET A 624 16.17 -32.58 -6.79
CA MET A 624 16.15 -33.99 -7.22
C MET A 624 16.36 -34.14 -8.74
N PHE A 625 15.69 -33.30 -9.52
CA PHE A 625 15.89 -33.25 -10.97
C PHE A 625 17.34 -32.90 -11.31
N SER A 626 17.88 -31.84 -10.69
CA SER A 626 19.24 -31.36 -10.92
C SER A 626 20.28 -32.42 -10.59
N ASP A 627 20.19 -33.02 -9.42
CA ASP A 627 21.11 -34.07 -8.96
C ASP A 627 21.19 -35.24 -9.94
N LYS A 628 20.03 -35.70 -10.40
CA LYS A 628 19.96 -36.86 -11.28
C LYS A 628 20.36 -36.57 -12.72
N TYR A 629 19.85 -35.48 -13.28
CA TYR A 629 19.93 -35.23 -14.74
C TYR A 629 20.99 -34.23 -15.15
N LEU A 630 21.34 -33.26 -14.29
CA LEU A 630 22.36 -32.25 -14.57
C LEU A 630 23.75 -32.71 -14.07
N PHE A 631 23.85 -33.21 -12.84
CA PHE A 631 25.14 -33.62 -12.25
C PHE A 631 25.77 -34.82 -12.98
N ASN A 632 24.99 -35.83 -13.31
CA ASN A 632 25.45 -36.99 -14.06
C ASN A 632 25.90 -36.64 -15.49
N ARG A 633 25.33 -35.59 -16.08
CA ARG A 633 25.71 -35.09 -17.40
C ARG A 633 27.07 -34.39 -17.40
N ALA A 634 27.34 -33.56 -16.40
CA ALA A 634 28.64 -32.91 -16.19
C ALA A 634 29.76 -33.96 -16.08
N ASN A 635 29.50 -35.06 -15.38
CA ASN A 635 30.43 -36.16 -15.23
C ASN A 635 30.64 -36.95 -16.57
N ARG A 636 29.61 -37.09 -17.39
CA ARG A 636 29.74 -37.73 -18.73
C ARG A 636 30.51 -36.85 -19.70
N LEU A 637 30.30 -35.54 -19.70
CA LEU A 637 31.07 -34.59 -20.52
C LEU A 637 32.53 -34.49 -20.06
N ALA A 638 32.79 -34.52 -18.75
CA ALA A 638 34.14 -34.55 -18.19
C ALA A 638 34.88 -35.88 -18.51
N GLY A 639 34.15 -36.97 -18.67
CA GLY A 639 34.70 -38.29 -19.08
C GLY A 639 35.04 -38.38 -20.55
N VAL A 640 34.42 -37.57 -21.42
CA VAL A 640 34.68 -37.50 -22.87
C VAL A 640 35.86 -36.58 -23.21
N VAL A 641 36.08 -35.53 -22.38
CA VAL A 641 37.27 -34.67 -22.47
C VAL A 641 38.22 -35.12 -21.37
N GLY A 642 39.21 -35.95 -21.63
CA GLY A 642 40.16 -36.53 -20.72
C GLY A 642 40.90 -35.51 -19.83
N VAL A 643 40.20 -34.81 -18.96
CA VAL A 643 40.73 -33.88 -18.00
C VAL A 643 41.03 -34.64 -16.70
N GLN A 644 42.29 -34.90 -16.47
CA GLN A 644 42.82 -35.38 -15.19
C GLN A 644 42.23 -34.53 -14.06
N LYS A 645 41.55 -35.18 -13.10
CA LYS A 645 41.08 -34.57 -11.86
C LYS A 645 42.25 -33.84 -11.18
N SER A 646 42.30 -32.53 -11.27
CA SER A 646 43.26 -31.76 -10.52
C SER A 646 42.99 -31.96 -9.00
N LYS A 647 44.06 -32.19 -8.23
CA LYS A 647 44.05 -32.41 -6.79
C LYS A 647 43.56 -31.17 -5.98
N LEU A 648 43.00 -30.17 -6.62
CA LEU A 648 42.61 -28.92 -6.00
C LEU A 648 41.29 -28.98 -5.23
N TRP A 649 40.40 -29.94 -5.54
CA TRP A 649 39.07 -30.05 -4.91
C TRP A 649 39.06 -30.78 -3.55
N ARG A 650 40.17 -31.37 -3.13
CA ARG A 650 40.31 -32.02 -1.79
C ARG A 650 40.73 -31.07 -0.66
N LYS A 651 40.90 -29.78 -0.89
CA LYS A 651 41.32 -28.81 0.14
C LYS A 651 40.24 -27.81 0.52
N ILE A 652 39.02 -27.93 0.00
CA ILE A 652 37.90 -27.00 0.29
C ILE A 652 36.66 -27.74 0.85
N LEU A 653 36.82 -29.01 1.21
CA LEU A 653 35.85 -29.75 2.04
C LEU A 653 36.46 -29.98 3.42
#